data_35afde55b3d501c52a7e18e02fc90701
#
_entry.id   35afde55b3d501c52a7e18e02fc90701
#
_cell.length_a   1.000
_cell.length_b   1.000
_cell.length_c   1.000
_cell.angle_alpha   90.00
_cell.angle_beta   90.00
_cell.angle_gamma   90.00
#
_symmetry.space_group_name_H-M   'P 1'
#
loop_
_entity.id
_entity.type
_entity.pdbx_description
1 polymer ?
#
loop_
_entity_poly.entity_id
_entity_poly.type
_entity_poly.pdbx_seq_one_letter_code
_entity_poly.pdbx_strand_id
1 'polypeptide(L)'
;MKAMPPWRMNDRCCWPIWLTLLGLTLSLTVEGASPIYLSHRSGTFVIDPATLAVSLHHNDEHRHQALLSAGAFQDDAQVTERTGNCWRVRQADEHFRVEVGVDREALVVTVHAEQPGRLEWPGPVEDGAIEAHAIPFGEGAYIPSDDPKWLDWLLRRYQPARLNGVLSMPFWTELRKGYSITWIVETPFNTSFGIKEQNGRPLPTLRHAFNRLAPDAPYRVRILVGPPEPLIGARLYRQWLREHDQFVSLREKIHTQPQVARLGGAPHIYLWDAGPLKTGDVLHWPEFLRFFARHRDDSDHLASRLWGAFELKAREAFLLALADADSASGQVPPFARTQVIRAINSGLLAVIVREARAPLPGNHDPQAEVAWAQTVRRQLREAFGDLLAPAEQWGGGLSLDTIAALQGAGLQRAWLGADDWRDTFWHPEAVEAAKAAGYLVSAYDSYGSAHPSNLQASWATAKMGDELAAAGYTDEQGKKVQGFNGRGVFVNPRSVETYAQRRISAVAQAGRLNSYFLDVDAAGPEFSDYTPGRETSQAQDAEARRRRLAYPVQALDLVTGSEGGQAFYAPIIAFSHGIATQPFAWMDADMRKNKRSPYYLGGYWPPETPNLYFKAVPLKPEVARFVTSAEFRLPLYQIALHDSLVSTHHWEYGSLKFSSERDVTALLQLLYMVPPLYHLNDQVISRDLPLISAYDKVFRPLHERLFSQAMDDFQVLSGDRLLQRSTFADGTLITVNFSVRPSRTPEGRELPPLSAHVVVSGESAQLIEIRQVLDAS
;
A
#
# COMPACT_ATOMS: atom_id res chain seq x y z
N MET A 1 -26.63 10.87 7.85
CA MET A 1 -26.14 10.08 6.73
C MET A 1 -27.12 10.16 5.58
N LYS A 2 -26.86 11.00 4.58
CA LYS A 2 -27.65 11.01 3.33
C LYS A 2 -26.99 9.98 2.41
N ALA A 3 -27.74 8.97 1.99
CA ALA A 3 -27.33 8.08 0.94
C ALA A 3 -26.91 8.92 -0.27
N MET A 4 -25.75 8.64 -0.84
CA MET A 4 -25.33 9.27 -2.09
C MET A 4 -26.43 9.02 -3.13
N PRO A 5 -26.89 10.04 -3.86
CA PRO A 5 -27.81 9.81 -4.94
C PRO A 5 -27.09 8.99 -6.03
N PRO A 6 -27.78 8.05 -6.66
CA PRO A 6 -27.24 7.40 -7.85
C PRO A 6 -26.97 8.49 -8.90
N TRP A 7 -25.87 8.33 -9.60
CA TRP A 7 -25.41 9.20 -10.68
C TRP A 7 -26.59 9.56 -11.59
N ARG A 8 -27.09 10.80 -11.47
CA ARG A 8 -28.08 11.30 -12.44
C ARG A 8 -27.30 11.68 -13.70
N MET A 9 -27.35 10.81 -14.67
CA MET A 9 -27.03 11.14 -16.06
C MET A 9 -28.01 12.23 -16.52
N ASN A 10 -27.49 13.28 -17.09
CA ASN A 10 -28.28 14.19 -17.88
C ASN A 10 -28.66 13.48 -19.17
N ASP A 11 -29.79 12.78 -19.16
CA ASP A 11 -30.37 12.10 -20.32
C ASP A 11 -30.87 13.11 -21.36
N ARG A 12 -29.96 13.75 -22.07
CA ARG A 12 -30.31 14.60 -23.20
C ARG A 12 -29.45 14.34 -24.43
N CYS A 13 -29.26 13.07 -24.79
CA CYS A 13 -28.92 12.70 -26.15
C CYS A 13 -29.42 11.29 -26.42
N CYS A 14 -30.26 11.15 -27.43
CA CYS A 14 -30.74 9.89 -28.01
C CYS A 14 -31.80 9.09 -27.21
N TRP A 15 -33.02 9.65 -27.10
CA TRP A 15 -34.21 8.84 -26.92
C TRP A 15 -34.75 8.45 -28.31
N PRO A 16 -35.04 7.17 -28.62
CA PRO A 16 -35.70 6.79 -29.85
C PRO A 16 -37.20 7.11 -29.79
N ILE A 17 -37.67 7.97 -30.67
CA ILE A 17 -39.09 8.10 -30.96
C ILE A 17 -39.49 6.86 -31.75
N TRP A 18 -40.27 5.96 -31.14
CA TRP A 18 -40.91 4.86 -31.84
C TRP A 18 -42.01 5.40 -32.78
N LEU A 19 -41.66 5.62 -34.04
CA LEU A 19 -42.62 5.72 -35.15
C LEU A 19 -42.47 4.48 -35.99
N THR A 20 -43.43 3.56 -35.86
CA THR A 20 -43.61 2.42 -36.75
C THR A 20 -43.95 2.93 -38.15
N LEU A 21 -42.99 2.86 -39.07
CA LEU A 21 -43.22 2.91 -40.51
C LEU A 21 -42.47 1.76 -41.19
N LEU A 22 -43.24 0.83 -41.74
CA LEU A 22 -42.74 -0.16 -42.69
C LEU A 22 -42.16 0.58 -43.90
N GLY A 23 -40.97 0.21 -44.30
CA GLY A 23 -40.53 0.54 -45.64
C GLY A 23 -39.02 0.61 -45.83
N LEU A 24 -38.50 -0.33 -46.58
CA LEU A 24 -37.22 -0.34 -47.31
C LEU A 24 -35.96 0.05 -46.53
N THR A 25 -35.20 -0.95 -46.15
CA THR A 25 -33.78 -0.84 -45.79
C THR A 25 -32.93 -0.47 -46.99
N LEU A 26 -32.79 0.81 -47.28
CA LEU A 26 -31.62 1.31 -47.98
C LEU A 26 -30.49 1.41 -46.96
N SER A 27 -29.53 0.52 -47.03
CA SER A 27 -28.23 0.63 -46.34
C SER A 27 -27.52 1.82 -46.98
N LEU A 28 -27.70 3.01 -46.41
CA LEU A 28 -26.80 4.14 -46.65
C LEU A 28 -25.49 3.85 -45.93
N THR A 29 -24.53 3.26 -46.65
CA THR A 29 -23.11 3.31 -46.26
C THR A 29 -22.71 4.77 -46.30
N VAL A 30 -22.52 5.39 -45.14
CA VAL A 30 -21.98 6.75 -45.05
C VAL A 30 -20.48 6.62 -45.34
N GLU A 31 -20.08 6.91 -46.57
CA GLU A 31 -18.68 7.10 -46.91
C GLU A 31 -18.09 8.20 -46.00
N GLY A 32 -17.10 7.84 -45.17
CA GLY A 32 -16.25 8.73 -44.39
C GLY A 32 -17.00 9.70 -43.48
N ALA A 33 -17.26 9.32 -42.23
CA ALA A 33 -17.82 10.26 -41.24
C ALA A 33 -16.85 11.45 -41.06
N SER A 34 -17.29 12.68 -41.36
CA SER A 34 -16.46 13.89 -41.21
C SER A 34 -15.91 14.00 -39.77
N PRO A 35 -14.66 14.46 -39.59
CA PRO A 35 -14.09 14.67 -38.26
C PRO A 35 -14.95 15.56 -37.33
N ILE A 36 -14.85 15.35 -36.05
CA ILE A 36 -15.49 16.19 -35.02
C ILE A 36 -14.46 17.20 -34.53
N TYR A 37 -14.83 18.48 -34.54
CA TYR A 37 -13.99 19.58 -34.10
C TYR A 37 -14.54 20.15 -32.81
N LEU A 38 -13.73 20.10 -31.71
CA LEU A 38 -14.10 20.62 -30.41
C LEU A 38 -13.10 21.69 -29.97
N SER A 39 -13.56 22.93 -29.84
CA SER A 39 -12.73 24.05 -29.44
C SER A 39 -12.29 23.95 -28.00
N HIS A 40 -11.03 24.29 -27.75
CA HIS A 40 -10.38 24.33 -26.46
C HIS A 40 -9.47 25.57 -26.42
N ARG A 41 -9.14 26.07 -25.21
CA ARG A 41 -8.27 27.24 -25.07
C ARG A 41 -6.88 27.09 -25.71
N SER A 42 -6.32 25.89 -25.71
CA SER A 42 -4.99 25.60 -26.29
C SER A 42 -5.04 25.25 -27.79
N GLY A 43 -6.23 25.11 -28.39
CA GLY A 43 -6.38 24.68 -29.77
C GLY A 43 -7.75 24.06 -30.07
N THR A 44 -7.79 23.19 -31.05
CA THR A 44 -8.98 22.44 -31.42
C THR A 44 -8.67 20.95 -31.40
N PHE A 45 -9.44 20.19 -30.63
CA PHE A 45 -9.40 18.74 -30.69
C PHE A 45 -10.12 18.30 -31.99
N VAL A 46 -9.48 17.39 -32.70
CA VAL A 46 -10.03 16.77 -33.90
C VAL A 46 -10.14 15.28 -33.66
N ILE A 47 -11.35 14.77 -33.70
CA ILE A 47 -11.67 13.36 -33.49
C ILE A 47 -12.16 12.74 -34.78
N ASP A 48 -11.57 11.64 -35.18
CA ASP A 48 -12.03 10.82 -36.28
C ASP A 48 -13.08 9.82 -35.78
N PRO A 49 -14.35 9.91 -36.19
CA PRO A 49 -15.38 9.00 -35.73
C PRO A 49 -15.20 7.55 -36.19
N ALA A 50 -14.52 7.32 -37.32
CA ALA A 50 -14.33 5.99 -37.87
C ALA A 50 -13.29 5.20 -37.09
N THR A 51 -12.21 5.87 -36.68
CA THR A 51 -11.08 5.21 -35.96
C THR A 51 -11.00 5.53 -34.49
N LEU A 52 -11.64 6.60 -34.01
CA LEU A 52 -11.46 7.19 -32.69
C LEU A 52 -10.04 7.74 -32.45
N ALA A 53 -9.32 8.07 -33.52
CA ALA A 53 -8.07 8.81 -33.41
C ALA A 53 -8.35 10.24 -32.92
N VAL A 54 -7.47 10.76 -32.06
CA VAL A 54 -7.59 12.10 -31.47
C VAL A 54 -6.33 12.90 -31.77
N SER A 55 -6.52 14.08 -32.34
CA SER A 55 -5.45 15.06 -32.61
C SER A 55 -5.75 16.38 -31.92
N LEU A 56 -4.71 17.16 -31.71
CA LEU A 56 -4.78 18.55 -31.22
C LEU A 56 -4.18 19.46 -32.31
N HIS A 57 -4.99 20.40 -32.81
CA HIS A 57 -4.52 21.52 -33.64
C HIS A 57 -4.29 22.71 -32.70
N HIS A 58 -3.03 23.06 -32.45
CA HIS A 58 -2.69 24.17 -31.58
C HIS A 58 -3.13 25.53 -32.18
N ASN A 59 -3.50 26.50 -31.30
CA ASN A 59 -3.74 27.88 -31.72
C ASN A 59 -2.44 28.60 -32.10
N ASP A 60 -1.29 28.10 -31.71
CA ASP A 60 0.02 28.63 -32.07
C ASP A 60 0.43 28.12 -33.43
N GLU A 61 0.56 29.00 -34.43
CA GLU A 61 0.93 28.68 -35.83
C GLU A 61 2.31 28.02 -35.94
N HIS A 62 3.17 28.14 -34.90
CA HIS A 62 4.48 27.48 -34.87
C HIS A 62 4.39 26.02 -34.34
N ARG A 63 3.23 25.60 -33.84
CA ARG A 63 2.97 24.24 -33.38
C ARG A 63 2.07 23.52 -34.38
N HIS A 64 2.63 22.51 -35.02
CA HIS A 64 1.88 21.67 -35.95
C HIS A 64 0.82 20.81 -35.23
N GLN A 65 -0.07 20.24 -36.00
CA GLN A 65 -1.01 19.23 -35.54
C GLN A 65 -0.27 18.11 -34.81
N ALA A 66 -0.69 17.80 -33.57
CA ALA A 66 -0.17 16.70 -32.78
C ALA A 66 -1.21 15.57 -32.73
N LEU A 67 -0.83 14.37 -33.12
CA LEU A 67 -1.62 13.17 -32.86
C LEU A 67 -1.46 12.81 -31.39
N LEU A 68 -2.56 12.73 -30.64
CA LEU A 68 -2.57 12.40 -29.22
C LEU A 68 -2.83 10.91 -28.98
N SER A 69 -3.73 10.33 -29.78
CA SER A 69 -4.06 8.91 -29.73
C SER A 69 -4.24 8.36 -31.11
N ALA A 70 -3.61 7.23 -31.41
CA ALA A 70 -3.98 6.42 -32.56
C ALA A 70 -5.40 5.86 -32.38
N GLY A 71 -6.01 5.46 -33.46
CA GLY A 71 -7.37 4.92 -33.46
C GLY A 71 -7.46 3.59 -32.67
N ALA A 72 -8.65 3.35 -32.14
CA ALA A 72 -9.01 2.07 -31.51
C ALA A 72 -9.63 1.11 -32.55
N PHE A 73 -10.32 1.66 -33.53
CA PHE A 73 -11.06 0.88 -34.54
C PHE A 73 -10.22 0.70 -35.78
N GLN A 74 -10.39 -0.45 -36.45
CA GLN A 74 -9.68 -0.79 -37.68
C GLN A 74 -10.35 -0.13 -38.93
N ASP A 75 -9.68 -0.17 -40.06
CA ASP A 75 -10.14 0.46 -41.31
C ASP A 75 -11.49 -0.08 -41.83
N ASP A 76 -11.92 -1.26 -41.39
CA ASP A 76 -13.21 -1.87 -41.74
C ASP A 76 -14.36 -1.47 -40.78
N ALA A 77 -14.08 -0.67 -39.77
CA ALA A 77 -15.08 -0.18 -38.84
C ALA A 77 -16.06 0.77 -39.56
N GLN A 78 -17.34 0.61 -39.28
CA GLN A 78 -18.42 1.39 -39.92
C GLN A 78 -19.12 2.28 -38.87
N VAL A 79 -19.16 3.58 -39.16
CA VAL A 79 -20.03 4.50 -38.44
C VAL A 79 -21.46 4.32 -38.96
N THR A 80 -22.36 3.82 -38.11
CA THR A 80 -23.73 3.47 -38.50
C THR A 80 -24.77 4.55 -38.18
N GLU A 81 -24.56 5.29 -37.09
CA GLU A 81 -25.45 6.38 -36.67
C GLU A 81 -24.62 7.51 -36.11
N ARG A 82 -24.99 8.75 -36.39
CA ARG A 82 -24.35 9.92 -35.81
C ARG A 82 -25.36 11.02 -35.52
N THR A 83 -25.31 11.55 -34.30
CA THR A 83 -26.09 12.70 -33.90
C THR A 83 -25.17 13.65 -33.10
N GLY A 84 -24.72 14.73 -33.72
CA GLY A 84 -23.76 15.66 -33.13
C GLY A 84 -22.44 15.00 -32.80
N ASN A 85 -22.10 14.99 -31.49
CA ASN A 85 -20.86 14.42 -30.93
C ASN A 85 -21.05 12.99 -30.40
N CYS A 86 -22.17 12.35 -30.70
CA CYS A 86 -22.48 10.96 -30.33
C CYS A 86 -22.67 10.14 -31.60
N TRP A 87 -22.05 8.96 -31.67
CA TRP A 87 -22.18 8.06 -32.84
C TRP A 87 -22.03 6.60 -32.40
N ARG A 88 -22.45 5.69 -33.29
CA ARG A 88 -22.25 4.26 -33.19
C ARG A 88 -21.20 3.77 -34.17
N VAL A 89 -20.37 2.83 -33.70
CA VAL A 89 -19.38 2.14 -34.50
C VAL A 89 -19.66 0.65 -34.45
N ARG A 90 -19.63 0.01 -35.61
CA ARG A 90 -19.66 -1.44 -35.75
C ARG A 90 -18.32 -1.90 -36.31
N GLN A 91 -17.67 -2.80 -35.62
CA GLN A 91 -16.45 -3.46 -36.09
C GLN A 91 -16.60 -4.98 -35.84
N ALA A 92 -16.61 -5.75 -36.92
CA ALA A 92 -16.95 -7.18 -36.87
C ALA A 92 -18.30 -7.40 -36.13
N ASP A 93 -18.30 -8.19 -35.06
CA ASP A 93 -19.48 -8.44 -34.23
C ASP A 93 -19.59 -7.49 -33.03
N GLU A 94 -18.63 -6.57 -32.82
CA GLU A 94 -18.63 -5.62 -31.75
C GLU A 94 -19.33 -4.30 -32.13
N HIS A 95 -20.17 -3.81 -31.21
CA HIS A 95 -20.94 -2.58 -31.38
C HIS A 95 -20.66 -1.62 -30.25
N PHE A 96 -20.21 -0.43 -30.60
CA PHE A 96 -19.87 0.61 -29.62
C PHE A 96 -20.72 1.87 -29.87
N ARG A 97 -21.08 2.54 -28.78
CA ARG A 97 -21.58 3.92 -28.81
C ARG A 97 -20.51 4.81 -28.22
N VAL A 98 -20.08 5.80 -28.98
CA VAL A 98 -19.05 6.76 -28.57
C VAL A 98 -19.69 8.13 -28.40
N GLU A 99 -19.33 8.84 -27.36
CA GLU A 99 -19.71 10.22 -27.09
C GLU A 99 -18.46 11.02 -26.75
N VAL A 100 -18.31 12.21 -27.32
CA VAL A 100 -17.22 13.13 -27.03
C VAL A 100 -17.74 14.52 -26.70
N GLY A 101 -17.07 15.19 -25.79
CA GLY A 101 -17.44 16.54 -25.39
C GLY A 101 -16.29 17.26 -24.70
N VAL A 102 -16.38 18.57 -24.60
CA VAL A 102 -15.48 19.36 -23.75
C VAL A 102 -16.23 19.66 -22.45
N ASP A 103 -15.69 19.19 -21.35
CA ASP A 103 -16.13 19.50 -20.02
C ASP A 103 -15.07 20.35 -19.34
N ARG A 104 -15.41 21.65 -19.13
CA ARG A 104 -14.48 22.67 -18.64
C ARG A 104 -13.26 22.77 -19.59
N GLU A 105 -12.09 22.26 -19.16
CA GLU A 105 -10.81 22.33 -19.86
C GLU A 105 -10.33 20.95 -20.35
N ALA A 106 -11.23 19.97 -20.42
CA ALA A 106 -10.87 18.61 -20.83
C ALA A 106 -11.71 18.11 -22.00
N LEU A 107 -11.10 17.43 -22.94
CA LEU A 107 -11.83 16.54 -23.84
C LEU A 107 -12.20 15.27 -23.06
N VAL A 108 -13.47 14.96 -23.03
CA VAL A 108 -13.99 13.72 -22.41
C VAL A 108 -14.48 12.81 -23.51
N VAL A 109 -13.96 11.58 -23.50
CA VAL A 109 -14.39 10.50 -24.41
C VAL A 109 -15.06 9.41 -23.58
N THR A 110 -16.28 9.08 -23.93
CA THR A 110 -17.08 8.04 -23.27
C THR A 110 -17.44 6.97 -24.29
N VAL A 111 -17.15 5.72 -23.99
CA VAL A 111 -17.46 4.57 -24.84
C VAL A 111 -18.33 3.59 -24.07
N HIS A 112 -19.43 3.17 -24.70
CA HIS A 112 -20.27 2.06 -24.26
C HIS A 112 -20.20 0.94 -25.28
N ALA A 113 -20.15 -0.31 -24.83
CA ALA A 113 -20.34 -1.46 -25.68
C ALA A 113 -21.76 -2.02 -25.51
N GLU A 114 -22.38 -2.42 -26.61
CA GLU A 114 -23.73 -3.03 -26.59
C GLU A 114 -23.71 -4.50 -26.18
N GLN A 115 -22.52 -5.11 -26.16
CA GLN A 115 -22.26 -6.48 -25.73
C GLN A 115 -20.85 -6.60 -25.16
N PRO A 116 -20.51 -7.68 -24.42
CA PRO A 116 -19.17 -7.90 -23.91
C PRO A 116 -18.13 -7.86 -25.04
N GLY A 117 -17.05 -7.12 -24.80
CA GLY A 117 -15.99 -6.90 -25.80
C GLY A 117 -14.78 -6.23 -25.17
N ARG A 118 -13.82 -5.81 -26.00
CA ARG A 118 -12.59 -5.15 -25.55
C ARG A 118 -12.29 -3.94 -26.42
N LEU A 119 -11.73 -2.92 -25.80
CA LEU A 119 -11.26 -1.71 -26.46
C LEU A 119 -9.82 -1.40 -26.02
N GLU A 120 -8.91 -1.27 -26.97
CA GLU A 120 -7.56 -0.75 -26.74
C GLU A 120 -7.52 0.72 -27.14
N TRP A 121 -7.73 1.61 -26.16
CA TRP A 121 -7.72 3.05 -26.35
C TRP A 121 -7.45 3.78 -25.02
N PRO A 122 -6.64 4.85 -24.99
CA PRO A 122 -5.96 5.48 -26.12
C PRO A 122 -4.91 4.57 -26.77
N GLY A 123 -4.78 4.69 -28.09
CA GLY A 123 -3.74 4.00 -28.86
C GLY A 123 -2.39 4.72 -28.70
N PRO A 124 -1.27 3.99 -28.64
CA PRO A 124 0.05 4.59 -28.49
C PRO A 124 0.42 5.41 -29.73
N VAL A 125 1.05 6.56 -29.50
CA VAL A 125 1.58 7.43 -30.54
C VAL A 125 3.00 7.83 -30.17
N GLU A 126 3.94 7.49 -31.06
CA GLU A 126 5.32 7.96 -30.96
C GLU A 126 5.58 8.90 -32.14
N ASP A 127 5.65 10.20 -31.83
CA ASP A 127 5.87 11.28 -32.81
C ASP A 127 7.18 12.05 -32.58
N GLY A 128 8.03 11.56 -31.66
CA GLY A 128 9.29 12.22 -31.29
C GLY A 128 9.13 13.47 -30.42
N ALA A 129 7.90 13.88 -30.12
CA ALA A 129 7.65 15.08 -29.33
C ALA A 129 7.62 14.80 -27.82
N ILE A 130 7.45 13.54 -27.39
CA ILE A 130 7.41 13.16 -25.98
C ILE A 130 8.83 13.14 -25.42
N GLU A 131 9.12 14.03 -24.48
CA GLU A 131 10.42 14.12 -23.80
C GLU A 131 10.52 13.18 -22.57
N ALA A 132 9.41 13.08 -21.83
CA ALA A 132 9.32 12.21 -20.66
C ALA A 132 7.87 11.90 -20.31
N HIS A 133 7.69 10.91 -19.44
CA HIS A 133 6.40 10.59 -18.81
C HIS A 133 6.48 10.86 -17.29
N ALA A 134 5.41 11.40 -16.72
CA ALA A 134 5.17 11.44 -15.28
C ALA A 134 4.04 10.44 -14.96
N ILE A 135 4.40 9.32 -14.31
CA ILE A 135 3.48 8.20 -14.07
C ILE A 135 3.43 7.90 -12.58
N PRO A 136 2.25 7.79 -11.95
CA PRO A 136 2.10 7.48 -10.52
C PRO A 136 2.31 5.98 -10.23
N PHE A 137 3.50 5.46 -10.58
CA PHE A 137 4.02 4.21 -10.07
C PHE A 137 4.37 4.40 -8.59
N GLY A 138 3.51 3.91 -7.69
CA GLY A 138 3.62 4.26 -6.29
C GLY A 138 3.43 5.76 -6.07
N GLU A 139 4.44 6.47 -5.55
CA GLU A 139 4.37 7.93 -5.34
C GLU A 139 4.49 8.73 -6.63
N GLY A 140 5.23 8.23 -7.60
CA GLY A 140 5.41 8.86 -8.90
C GLY A 140 6.84 8.72 -9.44
N ALA A 141 6.92 8.58 -10.75
CA ALA A 141 8.19 8.45 -11.47
C ALA A 141 8.28 9.45 -12.63
N TYR A 142 9.46 10.07 -12.78
CA TYR A 142 9.87 10.78 -13.98
C TYR A 142 10.62 9.82 -14.89
N ILE A 143 10.10 9.57 -16.08
CA ILE A 143 10.59 8.56 -16.99
C ILE A 143 11.02 9.24 -18.28
N PRO A 144 12.32 9.47 -18.52
CA PRO A 144 12.80 9.97 -19.81
C PRO A 144 12.42 9.03 -20.95
N SER A 145 11.92 9.57 -22.05
CA SER A 145 11.43 8.75 -23.17
C SER A 145 12.56 8.09 -23.97
N ASP A 146 13.79 8.61 -23.88
CA ASP A 146 14.96 8.15 -24.61
C ASP A 146 15.96 7.34 -23.76
N ASP A 147 15.59 6.98 -22.52
CA ASP A 147 16.45 6.20 -21.62
C ASP A 147 16.25 4.69 -21.81
N PRO A 148 17.21 3.96 -22.42
CA PRO A 148 17.04 2.53 -22.70
C PRO A 148 17.02 1.66 -21.43
N LYS A 149 17.58 2.14 -20.30
CA LYS A 149 17.51 1.41 -19.02
C LYS A 149 16.12 1.49 -18.43
N TRP A 150 15.47 2.65 -18.55
CA TRP A 150 14.06 2.80 -18.16
C TRP A 150 13.15 1.96 -19.05
N LEU A 151 13.35 1.98 -20.37
CA LEU A 151 12.58 1.15 -21.29
C LEU A 151 12.66 -0.34 -20.92
N ASP A 152 13.88 -0.87 -20.77
CA ASP A 152 14.10 -2.28 -20.39
C ASP A 152 13.45 -2.62 -19.02
N TRP A 153 13.59 -1.73 -18.02
CA TRP A 153 12.93 -1.89 -16.72
C TRP A 153 11.41 -1.97 -16.84
N LEU A 154 10.81 -1.03 -17.58
CA LEU A 154 9.37 -0.95 -17.74
C LEU A 154 8.79 -2.16 -18.47
N LEU A 155 9.42 -2.60 -19.56
CA LEU A 155 8.96 -3.76 -20.34
C LEU A 155 9.03 -5.05 -19.53
N ARG A 156 10.01 -5.20 -18.66
CA ARG A 156 10.11 -6.37 -17.76
C ARG A 156 9.12 -6.28 -16.60
N ARG A 157 8.86 -5.07 -16.10
CA ARG A 157 8.13 -4.87 -14.85
C ARG A 157 6.64 -4.67 -15.04
N TYR A 158 6.26 -3.93 -16.07
CA TYR A 158 4.88 -3.49 -16.27
C TYR A 158 4.24 -4.15 -17.49
N GLN A 159 4.18 -5.49 -17.47
CA GLN A 159 3.32 -6.25 -18.37
C GLN A 159 1.87 -5.84 -18.13
N PRO A 160 0.99 -5.89 -19.15
CA PRO A 160 -0.39 -5.46 -19.00
C PRO A 160 -1.07 -6.10 -17.78
N ALA A 161 -1.45 -5.28 -16.83
CA ALA A 161 -2.09 -5.68 -15.59
C ALA A 161 -3.20 -4.69 -15.21
N ARG A 162 -4.05 -5.06 -14.26
CA ARG A 162 -5.15 -4.19 -13.82
C ARG A 162 -4.63 -2.82 -13.41
N LEU A 163 -5.25 -1.76 -13.91
CA LEU A 163 -4.79 -0.38 -13.75
C LEU A 163 -4.59 -0.03 -12.27
N ASN A 164 -5.57 -0.32 -11.41
CA ASN A 164 -5.48 -0.07 -9.97
C ASN A 164 -4.44 -0.96 -9.24
N GLY A 165 -3.95 -2.03 -9.85
CA GLY A 165 -2.83 -2.82 -9.34
C GLY A 165 -1.46 -2.29 -9.76
N VAL A 166 -1.41 -1.33 -10.68
CA VAL A 166 -0.18 -0.78 -11.26
C VAL A 166 0.01 0.69 -10.86
N LEU A 167 -1.05 1.50 -10.98
CA LEU A 167 -1.02 2.93 -10.69
C LEU A 167 -1.70 3.21 -9.34
N SER A 168 -1.11 4.06 -8.52
CA SER A 168 -1.71 4.54 -7.27
C SER A 168 -2.89 5.49 -7.51
N MET A 169 -2.89 6.14 -8.67
CA MET A 169 -3.89 7.07 -9.17
C MET A 169 -4.11 6.82 -10.66
N PRO A 170 -5.34 6.79 -11.17
CA PRO A 170 -5.64 6.38 -12.54
C PRO A 170 -5.38 7.49 -13.58
N PHE A 171 -4.15 8.01 -13.62
CA PHE A 171 -3.72 9.00 -14.61
C PHE A 171 -2.25 8.81 -15.02
N TRP A 172 -1.83 9.43 -16.11
CA TRP A 172 -0.43 9.71 -16.46
C TRP A 172 -0.33 10.99 -17.26
N THR A 173 0.89 11.55 -17.31
CA THR A 173 1.18 12.77 -18.08
C THR A 173 2.32 12.52 -19.04
N GLU A 174 2.14 12.89 -20.29
CA GLU A 174 3.18 13.01 -21.31
C GLU A 174 3.71 14.44 -21.32
N LEU A 175 5.00 14.59 -21.09
CA LEU A 175 5.71 15.85 -21.17
C LEU A 175 6.24 16.01 -22.60
N ARG A 176 5.75 17.01 -23.29
CA ARG A 176 6.08 17.29 -24.70
C ARG A 176 6.75 18.66 -24.81
N LYS A 177 7.40 18.95 -25.93
CA LYS A 177 8.04 20.26 -26.16
C LYS A 177 7.06 21.42 -26.04
N GLY A 178 7.10 22.12 -24.90
CA GLY A 178 6.30 23.31 -24.62
C GLY A 178 4.86 23.08 -24.16
N TYR A 179 4.40 21.84 -23.96
CA TYR A 179 3.09 21.52 -23.37
C TYR A 179 3.10 20.11 -22.79
N SER A 180 2.02 19.74 -22.14
CA SER A 180 1.81 18.39 -21.64
C SER A 180 0.42 17.88 -22.00
N ILE A 181 0.28 16.54 -22.04
CA ILE A 181 -1.01 15.87 -22.15
C ILE A 181 -1.20 14.99 -20.93
N THR A 182 -2.25 15.23 -20.17
CA THR A 182 -2.65 14.40 -19.02
C THR A 182 -3.88 13.57 -19.38
N TRP A 183 -3.78 12.29 -19.15
CA TRP A 183 -4.83 11.30 -19.34
C TRP A 183 -5.35 10.88 -17.96
N ILE A 184 -6.63 11.07 -17.66
CA ILE A 184 -7.30 10.59 -16.46
C ILE A 184 -8.34 9.55 -16.85
N VAL A 185 -8.22 8.35 -16.30
CA VAL A 185 -9.20 7.26 -16.49
C VAL A 185 -10.25 7.38 -15.39
N GLU A 186 -11.39 7.98 -15.73
CA GLU A 186 -12.47 8.20 -14.75
C GLU A 186 -13.17 6.90 -14.33
N THR A 187 -13.11 5.86 -15.16
CA THR A 187 -13.67 4.53 -14.91
C THR A 187 -12.57 3.48 -14.93
N PRO A 188 -11.75 3.39 -13.85
CA PRO A 188 -10.52 2.59 -13.85
C PRO A 188 -10.77 1.07 -13.77
N PHE A 189 -11.98 0.65 -13.34
CA PHE A 189 -12.32 -0.76 -13.23
C PHE A 189 -12.42 -1.44 -14.58
N ASN A 190 -12.11 -2.72 -14.66
CA ASN A 190 -12.02 -3.51 -15.90
C ASN A 190 -10.99 -3.00 -16.91
N THR A 191 -10.12 -2.06 -16.49
CA THR A 191 -9.08 -1.48 -17.35
C THR A 191 -7.72 -2.06 -16.94
N SER A 192 -6.93 -2.42 -17.96
CA SER A 192 -5.53 -2.83 -17.80
C SER A 192 -4.61 -1.75 -18.34
N PHE A 193 -3.53 -1.50 -17.59
CA PHE A 193 -2.43 -0.61 -17.97
C PHE A 193 -1.22 -1.44 -18.37
N GLY A 194 -0.51 -1.03 -19.39
CA GLY A 194 0.75 -1.62 -19.82
C GLY A 194 1.65 -0.61 -20.50
N ILE A 195 2.88 -1.04 -20.77
CA ILE A 195 3.85 -0.26 -21.55
C ILE A 195 4.17 -1.06 -22.80
N LYS A 196 4.08 -0.42 -23.96
CA LYS A 196 4.58 -0.92 -25.25
C LYS A 196 5.85 -0.17 -25.65
N GLU A 197 6.68 -0.82 -26.43
CA GLU A 197 7.84 -0.18 -27.08
C GLU A 197 7.49 0.20 -28.50
N GLN A 198 7.86 1.42 -28.89
CA GLN A 198 7.83 1.86 -30.28
C GLN A 198 9.02 2.80 -30.53
N ASN A 199 9.83 2.49 -31.53
CA ASN A 199 11.02 3.26 -31.91
C ASN A 199 12.01 3.50 -30.74
N GLY A 200 12.17 2.50 -29.87
CA GLY A 200 13.06 2.59 -28.70
C GLY A 200 12.50 3.40 -27.53
N ARG A 201 11.19 3.71 -27.51
CA ARG A 201 10.55 4.55 -26.50
C ARG A 201 9.41 3.82 -25.80
N PRO A 202 9.22 4.05 -24.49
CA PRO A 202 8.11 3.48 -23.72
C PRO A 202 6.82 4.28 -23.99
N LEU A 203 5.73 3.59 -24.30
CA LEU A 203 4.42 4.20 -24.50
C LEU A 203 3.37 3.55 -23.62
N PRO A 204 2.69 4.29 -22.74
CA PRO A 204 1.54 3.81 -21.98
C PRO A 204 0.41 3.34 -22.89
N THR A 205 -0.22 2.24 -22.52
CA THR A 205 -1.38 1.67 -23.24
C THR A 205 -2.45 1.26 -22.27
N LEU A 206 -3.70 1.41 -22.68
CA LEU A 206 -4.86 0.93 -21.94
C LEU A 206 -5.64 -0.10 -22.77
N ARG A 207 -6.17 -1.09 -22.04
CA ARG A 207 -7.15 -2.04 -22.55
C ARG A 207 -8.31 -2.11 -21.58
N HIS A 208 -9.49 -1.73 -22.03
CA HIS A 208 -10.73 -1.84 -21.26
C HIS A 208 -11.52 -3.06 -21.70
N ALA A 209 -12.11 -3.79 -20.73
CA ALA A 209 -12.96 -4.94 -20.98
C ALA A 209 -14.40 -4.63 -20.58
N PHE A 210 -15.30 -4.55 -21.56
CA PHE A 210 -16.73 -4.55 -21.30
C PHE A 210 -17.17 -5.98 -20.99
N ASN A 211 -17.80 -6.22 -19.85
CA ASN A 211 -18.16 -7.56 -19.43
C ASN A 211 -19.59 -7.64 -18.92
N ARG A 212 -20.14 -8.87 -18.89
CA ARG A 212 -21.52 -9.12 -18.50
C ARG A 212 -21.87 -8.80 -17.03
N LEU A 213 -20.87 -8.55 -16.17
CA LEU A 213 -21.08 -8.18 -14.75
C LEU A 213 -21.37 -6.69 -14.58
N ALA A 214 -21.08 -5.89 -15.60
CA ALA A 214 -21.33 -4.45 -15.60
C ALA A 214 -21.66 -4.00 -17.04
N PRO A 215 -22.78 -4.49 -17.65
CA PRO A 215 -23.08 -4.28 -19.07
C PRO A 215 -23.26 -2.81 -19.43
N ASP A 216 -23.75 -1.99 -18.50
CA ASP A 216 -24.03 -0.56 -18.72
C ASP A 216 -22.89 0.37 -18.31
N ALA A 217 -21.77 -0.21 -17.76
CA ALA A 217 -20.67 0.61 -17.30
C ALA A 217 -19.89 1.22 -18.46
N PRO A 218 -19.78 2.56 -18.54
CA PRO A 218 -19.01 3.22 -19.59
C PRO A 218 -17.50 3.07 -19.34
N TYR A 219 -16.74 3.13 -20.41
CA TYR A 219 -15.33 3.46 -20.37
C TYR A 219 -15.16 4.95 -20.63
N ARG A 220 -14.61 5.68 -19.66
CA ARG A 220 -14.54 7.14 -19.73
C ARG A 220 -13.12 7.62 -19.42
N VAL A 221 -12.58 8.41 -20.35
CA VAL A 221 -11.24 8.99 -20.28
C VAL A 221 -11.32 10.49 -20.51
N ARG A 222 -10.59 11.24 -19.70
CA ARG A 222 -10.44 12.69 -19.76
C ARG A 222 -9.04 13.03 -20.24
N ILE A 223 -8.93 13.94 -21.22
CA ILE A 223 -7.68 14.39 -21.83
C ILE A 223 -7.54 15.88 -21.56
N LEU A 224 -6.45 16.28 -20.90
CA LEU A 224 -6.18 17.66 -20.56
C LEU A 224 -4.85 18.12 -21.16
N VAL A 225 -4.84 19.35 -21.67
CA VAL A 225 -3.64 20.03 -22.17
C VAL A 225 -3.17 21.00 -21.11
N GLY A 226 -1.89 20.93 -20.76
CA GLY A 226 -1.30 21.76 -19.71
C GLY A 226 0.10 22.28 -20.06
N PRO A 227 0.73 23.06 -19.15
CA PRO A 227 2.13 23.43 -19.27
C PRO A 227 3.03 22.18 -19.17
N PRO A 228 4.28 22.22 -19.67
CA PRO A 228 5.21 21.09 -19.67
C PRO A 228 5.83 20.89 -18.28
N GLU A 229 4.98 20.74 -17.25
CA GLU A 229 5.36 20.59 -15.86
C GLU A 229 5.08 19.15 -15.39
N PRO A 230 6.06 18.47 -14.76
CA PRO A 230 5.88 17.07 -14.35
C PRO A 230 4.76 16.83 -13.34
N LEU A 231 4.36 17.85 -12.57
CA LEU A 231 3.33 17.74 -11.52
C LEU A 231 1.93 18.08 -12.00
N ILE A 232 1.79 18.60 -13.23
CA ILE A 232 0.50 19.12 -13.70
C ILE A 232 -0.60 18.07 -13.63
N GLY A 233 -0.30 16.81 -13.98
CA GLY A 233 -1.26 15.72 -13.91
C GLY A 233 -1.77 15.46 -12.51
N ALA A 234 -0.91 15.49 -11.51
CA ALA A 234 -1.31 15.32 -10.12
C ALA A 234 -2.19 16.45 -9.62
N ARG A 235 -1.90 17.70 -10.01
CA ARG A 235 -2.75 18.88 -9.68
C ARG A 235 -4.12 18.78 -10.35
N LEU A 236 -4.16 18.42 -11.63
CA LEU A 236 -5.42 18.23 -12.37
C LEU A 236 -6.25 17.08 -11.81
N TYR A 237 -5.59 15.97 -11.42
CA TYR A 237 -6.27 14.84 -10.79
C TYR A 237 -6.80 15.20 -9.39
N ARG A 238 -6.02 15.95 -8.57
CA ARG A 238 -6.51 16.48 -7.28
C ARG A 238 -7.73 17.36 -7.45
N GLN A 239 -7.72 18.23 -8.46
CA GLN A 239 -8.87 19.08 -8.79
C GLN A 239 -10.09 18.21 -9.15
N TRP A 240 -9.89 17.21 -10.00
CA TRP A 240 -10.94 16.26 -10.39
C TRP A 240 -11.51 15.52 -9.18
N LEU A 241 -10.67 15.03 -8.25
CA LEU A 241 -11.12 14.39 -7.01
C LEU A 241 -12.02 15.30 -6.18
N ARG A 242 -11.66 16.58 -6.03
CA ARG A 242 -12.44 17.56 -5.27
C ARG A 242 -13.78 17.87 -5.94
N GLU A 243 -13.79 17.98 -7.25
CA GLU A 243 -14.98 18.28 -8.04
C GLU A 243 -16.00 17.13 -8.06
N HIS A 244 -15.55 15.90 -7.75
CA HIS A 244 -16.38 14.69 -7.75
C HIS A 244 -16.58 14.10 -6.34
N ASP A 245 -16.35 14.89 -5.29
CA ASP A 245 -16.50 14.47 -3.88
C ASP A 245 -15.70 13.20 -3.52
N GLN A 246 -14.54 13.02 -4.18
CA GLN A 246 -13.61 11.91 -3.94
C GLN A 246 -12.41 12.32 -3.09
N PHE A 247 -12.43 13.49 -2.48
CA PHE A 247 -11.39 14.02 -1.63
C PHE A 247 -11.92 14.36 -0.24
N VAL A 248 -11.29 13.83 0.80
CA VAL A 248 -11.54 14.20 2.20
C VAL A 248 -10.19 14.50 2.84
N SER A 249 -10.03 15.69 3.39
CA SER A 249 -8.77 16.10 4.02
C SER A 249 -8.56 15.45 5.39
N LEU A 250 -7.29 15.34 5.83
CA LEU A 250 -6.96 14.93 7.20
C LEU A 250 -7.56 15.86 8.25
N ARG A 251 -7.71 17.16 7.95
CA ARG A 251 -8.38 18.10 8.85
C ARG A 251 -9.85 17.77 9.06
N GLU A 252 -10.56 17.38 8.00
CA GLU A 252 -11.94 16.90 8.09
C GLU A 252 -12.02 15.59 8.86
N LYS A 253 -11.09 14.65 8.62
CA LYS A 253 -11.00 13.39 9.36
C LYS A 253 -10.69 13.64 10.85
N ILE A 254 -9.79 14.56 11.18
CA ILE A 254 -9.51 14.97 12.58
C ILE A 254 -10.74 15.59 13.23
N HIS A 255 -11.51 16.40 12.48
CA HIS A 255 -12.73 17.00 13.01
C HIS A 255 -13.77 15.93 13.39
N THR A 256 -13.90 14.88 12.60
CA THR A 256 -14.84 13.77 12.88
C THR A 256 -14.27 12.74 13.85
N GLN A 257 -12.97 12.52 13.84
CA GLN A 257 -12.24 11.54 14.65
C GLN A 257 -10.92 12.15 15.18
N PRO A 258 -10.96 12.83 16.36
CA PRO A 258 -9.80 13.56 16.88
C PRO A 258 -8.52 12.73 17.05
N GLN A 259 -8.63 11.42 17.26
CA GLN A 259 -7.46 10.53 17.39
C GLN A 259 -6.61 10.46 16.12
N VAL A 260 -7.13 10.81 14.93
CA VAL A 260 -6.36 10.89 13.68
C VAL A 260 -5.19 11.89 13.81
N ALA A 261 -5.34 12.94 14.64
CA ALA A 261 -4.26 13.90 14.92
C ALA A 261 -3.00 13.24 15.53
N ARG A 262 -3.12 12.05 16.12
CA ARG A 262 -1.97 11.31 16.68
C ARG A 262 -1.04 10.74 15.60
N LEU A 263 -1.44 10.72 14.33
CA LEU A 263 -0.57 10.36 13.20
C LEU A 263 0.47 11.44 12.91
N GLY A 264 0.19 12.71 13.26
CA GLY A 264 1.17 13.78 13.12
C GLY A 264 2.40 13.53 13.98
N GLY A 265 3.59 13.47 13.35
CA GLY A 265 4.85 13.19 14.00
C GLY A 265 5.09 11.72 14.39
N ALA A 266 4.17 10.81 14.11
CA ALA A 266 4.29 9.42 14.50
C ALA A 266 5.15 8.62 13.51
N PRO A 267 6.29 8.03 13.92
CA PRO A 267 6.87 6.92 13.19
C PRO A 267 5.94 5.71 13.25
N HIS A 268 5.87 4.93 12.19
CA HIS A 268 5.09 3.70 12.14
C HIS A 268 6.01 2.52 12.50
N ILE A 269 5.65 1.76 13.53
CA ILE A 269 6.52 0.70 14.07
C ILE A 269 5.72 -0.59 14.18
N TYR A 270 6.13 -1.62 13.43
CA TYR A 270 5.66 -2.99 13.66
C TYR A 270 6.50 -3.65 14.74
N LEU A 271 5.82 -4.23 15.72
CA LEU A 271 6.42 -4.94 16.86
C LEU A 271 6.24 -6.45 16.66
N TRP A 272 7.34 -7.17 16.75
CA TRP A 272 7.43 -8.61 16.47
C TRP A 272 7.95 -9.38 17.69
N ASP A 273 7.92 -10.72 17.64
CA ASP A 273 8.33 -11.64 18.70
C ASP A 273 7.40 -11.61 19.91
N ALA A 274 6.13 -11.34 19.70
CA ALA A 274 5.18 -11.50 20.78
C ALA A 274 5.02 -12.97 21.17
N GLY A 275 5.06 -13.22 22.44
CA GLY A 275 4.87 -14.53 23.02
C GLY A 275 4.65 -14.42 24.50
N PRO A 276 4.25 -15.52 25.17
CA PRO A 276 4.05 -15.51 26.62
C PRO A 276 5.30 -15.10 27.39
N LEU A 277 6.49 -15.55 26.93
CA LEU A 277 7.78 -15.29 27.57
C LEU A 277 8.85 -14.84 26.57
N LYS A 278 9.79 -14.00 27.03
CA LYS A 278 11.07 -13.69 26.41
C LYS A 278 12.25 -14.16 27.29
N THR A 279 13.45 -14.14 26.77
CA THR A 279 14.64 -14.60 27.49
C THR A 279 14.94 -13.79 28.76
N GLY A 280 14.60 -12.52 28.80
CA GLY A 280 14.77 -11.62 29.96
C GLY A 280 13.80 -11.90 31.12
N ASP A 281 12.70 -12.63 30.85
CA ASP A 281 11.71 -12.94 31.88
C ASP A 281 12.19 -14.04 32.85
N VAL A 282 13.21 -14.81 32.48
CA VAL A 282 13.84 -15.80 33.33
C VAL A 282 14.92 -15.11 34.14
N LEU A 283 14.69 -14.92 35.44
CA LEU A 283 15.59 -14.18 36.35
C LEU A 283 16.92 -14.91 36.60
N HIS A 284 16.87 -16.25 36.81
CA HIS A 284 18.02 -17.09 37.12
C HIS A 284 18.05 -18.34 36.25
N TRP A 285 18.70 -18.25 35.04
CA TRP A 285 18.71 -19.30 34.04
C TRP A 285 19.15 -20.68 34.55
N PRO A 286 20.27 -20.84 35.30
CA PRO A 286 20.67 -22.16 35.79
C PRO A 286 19.65 -22.76 36.75
N GLU A 287 19.07 -21.96 37.62
CA GLU A 287 18.05 -22.40 38.57
C GLU A 287 16.76 -22.80 37.90
N PHE A 288 16.32 -22.01 36.90
CA PHE A 288 15.13 -22.28 36.09
C PHE A 288 15.25 -23.62 35.34
N LEU A 289 16.38 -23.88 34.67
CA LEU A 289 16.61 -25.12 33.94
C LEU A 289 16.65 -26.33 34.87
N ARG A 290 17.32 -26.23 36.02
CA ARG A 290 17.36 -27.32 37.01
C ARG A 290 15.99 -27.55 37.63
N PHE A 291 15.23 -26.52 37.89
CA PHE A 291 13.87 -26.62 38.40
C PHE A 291 12.98 -27.31 37.38
N PHE A 292 12.99 -26.88 36.14
CA PHE A 292 12.25 -27.50 35.05
C PHE A 292 12.61 -28.99 34.90
N ALA A 293 13.90 -29.32 34.89
CA ALA A 293 14.39 -30.68 34.76
C ALA A 293 13.93 -31.60 35.91
N ARG A 294 13.87 -31.10 37.16
CA ARG A 294 13.36 -31.85 38.31
C ARG A 294 11.87 -32.19 38.19
N HIS A 295 11.09 -31.27 37.63
CA HIS A 295 9.63 -31.43 37.52
C HIS A 295 9.17 -31.95 36.15
N ARG A 296 10.09 -32.29 35.24
CA ARG A 296 9.73 -32.80 33.90
C ARG A 296 9.06 -34.18 33.91
N ASP A 297 9.26 -34.96 34.97
CA ASP A 297 8.68 -36.29 35.16
C ASP A 297 7.49 -36.28 36.12
N ASP A 298 7.12 -35.14 36.68
CA ASP A 298 5.98 -34.92 37.54
C ASP A 298 4.71 -34.64 36.67
N SER A 299 3.82 -35.63 36.58
CA SER A 299 2.65 -35.59 35.68
C SER A 299 1.71 -34.39 35.90
N ASP A 300 1.68 -33.86 37.11
CA ASP A 300 0.77 -32.78 37.50
C ASP A 300 1.42 -31.39 37.27
N HIS A 301 2.73 -31.36 37.07
CA HIS A 301 3.44 -30.10 36.86
C HIS A 301 3.47 -29.65 35.39
N LEU A 302 3.37 -28.33 35.14
CA LEU A 302 3.42 -27.76 33.83
C LEU A 302 4.71 -28.13 33.06
N ALA A 303 5.86 -28.24 33.72
CA ALA A 303 7.12 -28.65 33.12
C ALA A 303 7.04 -30.03 32.46
N SER A 304 6.37 -30.99 33.06
CA SER A 304 6.17 -32.35 32.52
C SER A 304 5.32 -32.31 31.25
N ARG A 305 4.24 -31.54 31.26
CA ARG A 305 3.34 -31.38 30.12
C ARG A 305 4.05 -30.69 28.97
N LEU A 306 4.82 -29.65 29.24
CA LEU A 306 5.67 -28.96 28.25
C LEU A 306 6.72 -29.91 27.68
N TRP A 307 7.42 -30.68 28.55
CA TRP A 307 8.40 -31.65 28.09
C TRP A 307 7.80 -32.70 27.16
N GLY A 308 6.60 -33.16 27.46
CA GLY A 308 5.84 -34.08 26.62
C GLY A 308 5.47 -33.48 25.25
N ALA A 309 5.27 -32.16 25.20
CA ALA A 309 4.92 -31.43 23.97
C ALA A 309 6.14 -31.01 23.14
N PHE A 310 7.35 -31.01 23.73
CA PHE A 310 8.55 -30.61 22.99
C PHE A 310 8.89 -31.57 21.87
N GLU A 311 9.15 -31.04 20.70
CA GLU A 311 9.75 -31.79 19.59
C GLU A 311 11.18 -32.24 19.96
N LEU A 312 11.71 -33.25 19.24
CA LEU A 312 13.05 -33.80 19.51
C LEU A 312 14.14 -32.73 19.58
N LYS A 313 14.16 -31.82 18.59
CA LYS A 313 15.14 -30.70 18.55
C LYS A 313 15.00 -29.75 19.73
N ALA A 314 13.79 -29.51 20.19
CA ALA A 314 13.53 -28.66 21.36
C ALA A 314 14.03 -29.31 22.65
N ARG A 315 13.83 -30.64 22.78
CA ARG A 315 14.39 -31.42 23.92
C ARG A 315 15.92 -31.42 23.93
N GLU A 316 16.52 -31.62 22.75
CA GLU A 316 18.00 -31.54 22.58
C GLU A 316 18.54 -30.17 22.99
N ALA A 317 17.91 -29.09 22.50
CA ALA A 317 18.29 -27.73 22.86
C ALA A 317 18.17 -27.45 24.36
N PHE A 318 17.09 -27.92 24.99
CA PHE A 318 16.92 -27.83 26.46
C PHE A 318 18.00 -28.56 27.24
N LEU A 319 18.32 -29.81 26.84
CA LEU A 319 19.34 -30.62 27.52
C LEU A 319 20.74 -30.02 27.35
N LEU A 320 21.05 -29.41 26.18
CA LEU A 320 22.30 -28.68 25.98
C LEU A 320 22.36 -27.44 26.93
N ALA A 321 21.29 -26.66 26.98
CA ALA A 321 21.21 -25.51 27.89
C ALA A 321 21.34 -25.91 29.36
N LEU A 322 20.78 -27.05 29.77
CA LEU A 322 20.94 -27.60 31.11
C LEU A 322 22.38 -28.02 31.38
N ALA A 323 23.05 -28.66 30.44
CA ALA A 323 24.48 -29.04 30.55
C ALA A 323 25.37 -27.79 30.67
N ASP A 324 25.07 -26.70 29.91
CA ASP A 324 25.75 -25.41 30.08
C ASP A 324 25.54 -24.83 31.47
N ALA A 325 24.33 -24.89 32.01
CA ALA A 325 23.99 -24.44 33.35
C ALA A 325 24.70 -25.25 34.47
N ASP A 326 24.99 -26.53 34.22
CA ASP A 326 25.69 -27.45 35.12
C ASP A 326 27.22 -27.45 34.95
N SER A 327 27.71 -26.73 33.93
CA SER A 327 29.13 -26.56 33.71
C SER A 327 29.83 -25.72 34.79
N ALA A 328 31.15 -25.75 34.82
CA ALA A 328 31.93 -24.97 35.80
C ALA A 328 31.70 -23.44 35.65
N SER A 329 31.34 -22.95 34.49
CA SER A 329 30.99 -21.53 34.26
C SER A 329 29.59 -21.18 34.75
N GLY A 330 28.68 -22.14 34.80
CA GLY A 330 27.26 -21.91 35.09
C GLY A 330 26.56 -20.96 34.12
N GLN A 331 27.18 -20.63 32.97
CA GLN A 331 26.66 -19.67 32.02
C GLN A 331 25.90 -20.37 30.89
N VAL A 332 24.61 -20.00 30.70
CA VAL A 332 23.80 -20.45 29.59
C VAL A 332 23.92 -19.44 28.45
N PRO A 333 24.43 -19.85 27.27
CA PRO A 333 24.59 -18.95 26.14
C PRO A 333 23.28 -18.30 25.67
N PRO A 334 23.28 -17.05 25.17
CA PRO A 334 22.06 -16.37 24.68
C PRO A 334 21.28 -17.17 23.64
N PHE A 335 21.97 -17.84 22.73
CA PHE A 335 21.34 -18.70 21.73
C PHE A 335 20.56 -19.86 22.39
N ALA A 336 21.16 -20.54 23.37
CA ALA A 336 20.51 -21.63 24.09
C ALA A 336 19.25 -21.13 24.85
N ARG A 337 19.35 -19.97 25.51
CA ARG A 337 18.20 -19.33 26.18
C ARG A 337 17.05 -19.10 25.19
N THR A 338 17.35 -18.54 24.01
CA THR A 338 16.34 -18.30 22.97
C THR A 338 15.68 -19.60 22.52
N GLN A 339 16.44 -20.68 22.31
CA GLN A 339 15.86 -21.96 21.88
C GLN A 339 14.94 -22.56 22.95
N VAL A 340 15.30 -22.44 24.24
CA VAL A 340 14.47 -22.92 25.36
C VAL A 340 13.17 -22.12 25.44
N ILE A 341 13.21 -20.80 25.35
CA ILE A 341 11.98 -19.97 25.38
C ILE A 341 11.07 -20.30 24.20
N ARG A 342 11.63 -20.47 23.00
CA ARG A 342 10.84 -20.89 21.83
C ARG A 342 10.18 -22.25 22.06
N ALA A 343 10.89 -23.20 22.64
CA ALA A 343 10.33 -24.50 22.98
C ALA A 343 9.17 -24.39 23.98
N ILE A 344 9.33 -23.57 25.01
CA ILE A 344 8.29 -23.32 26.02
C ILE A 344 7.08 -22.66 25.37
N ASN A 345 7.25 -21.55 24.64
CA ASN A 345 6.15 -20.82 24.01
C ASN A 345 5.38 -21.72 23.03
N SER A 346 6.08 -22.50 22.20
CA SER A 346 5.44 -23.47 21.30
C SER A 346 4.73 -24.61 22.06
N GLY A 347 5.35 -25.09 23.14
CA GLY A 347 4.78 -26.13 24.00
C GLY A 347 3.51 -25.67 24.72
N LEU A 348 3.47 -24.42 25.19
CA LEU A 348 2.29 -23.83 25.82
C LEU A 348 1.09 -23.85 24.88
N LEU A 349 1.28 -23.51 23.61
CA LEU A 349 0.23 -23.62 22.57
C LEU A 349 -0.32 -25.05 22.47
N ALA A 350 0.56 -26.05 22.48
CA ALA A 350 0.16 -27.45 22.34
C ALA A 350 -0.53 -28.02 23.59
N VAL A 351 -0.04 -27.65 24.78
CA VAL A 351 -0.52 -28.18 26.06
C VAL A 351 -1.87 -27.60 26.45
N ILE A 352 -1.99 -26.27 26.42
CA ILE A 352 -3.19 -25.61 26.96
C ILE A 352 -4.38 -25.72 26.02
N VAL A 353 -4.15 -25.77 24.69
CA VAL A 353 -5.22 -26.06 23.73
C VAL A 353 -5.84 -27.44 23.95
N ARG A 354 -5.02 -28.47 24.34
CA ARG A 354 -5.54 -29.81 24.64
C ARG A 354 -6.40 -29.84 25.90
N GLU A 355 -6.04 -29.09 26.93
CA GLU A 355 -6.72 -29.12 28.23
C GLU A 355 -8.01 -28.30 28.25
N ALA A 356 -8.03 -27.15 27.57
CA ALA A 356 -9.19 -26.26 27.59
C ALA A 356 -10.39 -26.80 26.80
N ARG A 357 -10.25 -27.98 26.10
CA ARG A 357 -11.24 -28.43 25.09
C ARG A 357 -11.72 -27.33 24.16
N ALA A 358 -10.92 -26.25 24.06
CA ALA A 358 -11.16 -25.16 23.17
C ALA A 358 -11.16 -25.70 21.74
N PRO A 359 -12.07 -25.28 20.88
CA PRO A 359 -12.00 -25.65 19.47
C PRO A 359 -10.61 -25.28 18.99
N LEU A 360 -9.92 -26.24 18.36
CA LEU A 360 -8.66 -26.00 17.67
C LEU A 360 -8.81 -24.71 16.84
N PRO A 361 -7.76 -23.87 16.74
CA PRO A 361 -7.83 -22.55 16.13
C PRO A 361 -8.19 -22.63 14.65
N GLY A 362 -9.43 -22.86 14.36
CA GLY A 362 -10.04 -22.87 13.04
C GLY A 362 -11.12 -21.80 12.88
N ASN A 363 -11.80 -21.51 14.00
CA ASN A 363 -12.69 -20.36 14.13
C ASN A 363 -12.13 -19.53 15.29
N HIS A 364 -11.16 -18.64 15.00
CA HIS A 364 -10.57 -17.77 15.99
C HIS A 364 -11.65 -16.92 16.65
N ASP A 365 -12.05 -17.30 17.85
CA ASP A 365 -12.84 -16.48 18.76
C ASP A 365 -11.88 -15.65 19.61
N PRO A 366 -11.76 -14.32 19.37
CA PRO A 366 -10.87 -13.48 20.15
C PRO A 366 -11.11 -13.54 21.66
N GLN A 367 -12.35 -13.74 22.10
CA GLN A 367 -12.67 -13.86 23.52
C GLN A 367 -12.10 -15.16 24.12
N ALA A 368 -12.20 -16.26 23.40
CA ALA A 368 -11.60 -17.53 23.80
C ALA A 368 -10.06 -17.43 23.84
N GLU A 369 -9.46 -16.70 22.92
CA GLU A 369 -8.01 -16.47 22.88
C GLU A 369 -7.54 -15.59 24.04
N VAL A 370 -8.27 -14.55 24.44
CA VAL A 370 -8.00 -13.76 25.65
C VAL A 370 -8.05 -14.64 26.90
N ALA A 371 -9.09 -15.46 27.04
CA ALA A 371 -9.24 -16.38 28.17
C ALA A 371 -8.08 -17.39 28.24
N TRP A 372 -7.64 -17.84 27.07
CA TRP A 372 -6.50 -18.73 26.94
C TRP A 372 -5.19 -18.04 27.34
N ALA A 373 -4.92 -16.83 26.84
CA ALA A 373 -3.74 -16.05 27.22
C ALA A 373 -3.66 -15.83 28.74
N GLN A 374 -4.79 -15.48 29.38
CA GLN A 374 -4.88 -15.35 30.83
C GLN A 374 -4.60 -16.66 31.55
N THR A 375 -5.08 -17.79 31.01
CA THR A 375 -4.83 -19.12 31.58
C THR A 375 -3.35 -19.47 31.50
N VAL A 376 -2.69 -19.22 30.37
CA VAL A 376 -1.25 -19.41 30.18
C VAL A 376 -0.46 -18.61 31.21
N ARG A 377 -0.75 -17.33 31.38
CA ARG A 377 -0.05 -16.44 32.32
C ARG A 377 -0.21 -16.96 33.75
N ARG A 378 -1.41 -17.39 34.12
CA ARG A 378 -1.67 -17.96 35.43
C ARG A 378 -0.89 -19.24 35.67
N GLN A 379 -0.94 -20.20 34.74
CA GLN A 379 -0.24 -21.49 34.89
C GLN A 379 1.28 -21.34 34.92
N LEU A 380 1.85 -20.42 34.13
CA LEU A 380 3.28 -20.11 34.20
C LEU A 380 3.68 -19.56 35.56
N ARG A 381 2.88 -18.64 36.12
CA ARG A 381 3.12 -18.08 37.46
C ARG A 381 3.04 -19.15 38.55
N GLU A 382 2.01 -19.99 38.48
CA GLU A 382 1.83 -21.09 39.45
C GLU A 382 2.96 -22.12 39.38
N ALA A 383 3.44 -22.42 38.16
CA ALA A 383 4.46 -23.43 37.95
C ALA A 383 5.87 -22.99 38.27
N PHE A 384 6.23 -21.75 37.95
CA PHE A 384 7.62 -21.28 38.00
C PHE A 384 7.88 -20.14 39.01
N GLY A 385 6.84 -19.49 39.50
CA GLY A 385 6.91 -18.49 40.59
C GLY A 385 8.02 -17.47 40.44
N ASP A 386 8.85 -17.33 41.46
CA ASP A 386 9.94 -16.35 41.55
C ASP A 386 11.13 -16.63 40.58
N LEU A 387 11.10 -17.70 39.82
CA LEU A 387 12.09 -17.93 38.76
C LEU A 387 11.81 -17.07 37.51
N LEU A 388 10.63 -16.50 37.43
CA LEU A 388 10.22 -15.58 36.34
C LEU A 388 10.02 -14.17 36.94
N ALA A 389 10.25 -13.16 36.09
CA ALA A 389 9.89 -11.77 36.36
C ALA A 389 8.39 -11.62 36.67
N PRO A 390 7.92 -10.49 37.22
CA PRO A 390 6.49 -10.20 37.35
C PRO A 390 5.75 -10.36 35.98
N ALA A 391 4.58 -10.99 36.01
CA ALA A 391 3.86 -11.39 34.79
C ALA A 391 3.48 -10.21 33.86
N GLU A 392 3.43 -9.00 34.40
CA GLU A 392 3.18 -7.76 33.69
C GLU A 392 4.36 -7.34 32.80
N GLN A 393 5.56 -7.85 33.05
CA GLN A 393 6.79 -7.56 32.28
C GLN A 393 7.13 -8.63 31.26
N TRP A 394 6.39 -9.76 31.23
CA TRP A 394 6.72 -10.87 30.34
C TRP A 394 6.52 -10.51 28.86
N GLY A 395 7.23 -11.26 28.02
CA GLY A 395 7.08 -11.24 26.57
C GLY A 395 7.85 -10.15 25.87
N GLY A 396 8.01 -10.36 24.58
CA GLY A 396 8.58 -9.41 23.63
C GLY A 396 7.50 -8.66 22.84
N GLY A 397 7.91 -7.99 21.78
CA GLY A 397 7.01 -7.27 20.89
C GLY A 397 6.28 -6.15 21.64
N LEU A 398 4.95 -6.22 21.69
CA LEU A 398 4.11 -5.25 22.40
C LEU A 398 4.13 -5.58 23.92
N SER A 399 5.11 -5.10 24.64
CA SER A 399 5.33 -5.33 26.08
C SER A 399 5.58 -4.02 26.82
N LEU A 400 5.45 -4.03 28.16
CA LEU A 400 5.75 -2.84 28.98
C LEU A 400 7.19 -2.37 28.82
N ASP A 401 8.14 -3.29 28.71
CA ASP A 401 9.55 -2.96 28.50
C ASP A 401 9.77 -2.25 27.15
N THR A 402 9.11 -2.75 26.08
CA THR A 402 9.17 -2.10 24.77
C THR A 402 8.59 -0.69 24.84
N ILE A 403 7.42 -0.50 25.48
CA ILE A 403 6.81 0.83 25.60
C ILE A 403 7.70 1.76 26.42
N ALA A 404 8.27 1.28 27.53
CA ALA A 404 9.21 2.03 28.36
C ALA A 404 10.48 2.42 27.58
N ALA A 405 11.02 1.51 26.76
CA ALA A 405 12.17 1.78 25.89
C ALA A 405 11.86 2.87 24.85
N LEU A 406 10.71 2.81 24.18
CA LEU A 406 10.28 3.82 23.21
C LEU A 406 10.12 5.20 23.88
N GLN A 407 9.49 5.26 25.06
CA GLN A 407 9.34 6.50 25.83
C GLN A 407 10.71 7.02 26.33
N GLY A 408 11.57 6.14 26.86
CA GLY A 408 12.93 6.48 27.29
C GLY A 408 13.81 7.02 26.16
N ALA A 409 13.59 6.58 24.92
CA ALA A 409 14.23 7.11 23.73
C ALA A 409 13.66 8.47 23.28
N GLY A 410 12.59 8.96 23.93
CA GLY A 410 11.99 10.27 23.64
C GLY A 410 10.94 10.27 22.54
N LEU A 411 10.44 9.10 22.10
CA LEU A 411 9.36 9.04 21.13
C LEU A 411 8.05 9.50 21.79
N GLN A 412 7.54 10.65 21.39
CA GLN A 412 6.31 11.23 21.94
C GLN A 412 5.07 10.78 21.18
N ARG A 413 5.24 10.30 19.97
CA ARG A 413 4.22 9.79 19.08
C ARG A 413 4.69 8.49 18.45
N ALA A 414 3.81 7.55 18.21
CA ALA A 414 4.05 6.37 17.41
C ALA A 414 2.73 5.76 16.97
N TRP A 415 2.72 5.15 15.81
CA TRP A 415 1.76 4.13 15.44
C TRP A 415 2.41 2.76 15.64
N LEU A 416 1.84 1.94 16.50
CA LEU A 416 2.35 0.61 16.84
C LEU A 416 1.45 -0.45 16.22
N GLY A 417 2.00 -1.33 15.39
CA GLY A 417 1.30 -2.45 14.78
C GLY A 417 1.79 -3.78 15.37
N ALA A 418 0.89 -4.56 15.96
CA ALA A 418 1.16 -5.96 16.25
C ALA A 418 1.04 -6.79 14.97
N ASP A 419 1.99 -7.68 14.69
CA ASP A 419 1.99 -8.54 13.50
C ASP A 419 0.92 -9.65 13.54
N ASP A 420 0.43 -9.95 14.72
CA ASP A 420 -0.74 -10.79 14.96
C ASP A 420 -1.61 -10.14 16.06
N TRP A 421 -2.93 -10.12 15.91
CA TRP A 421 -3.81 -9.53 16.93
C TRP A 421 -3.70 -10.18 18.30
N ARG A 422 -3.32 -11.47 18.38
CA ARG A 422 -3.14 -12.22 19.62
C ARG A 422 -2.09 -11.60 20.51
N ASP A 423 -1.12 -10.88 19.94
CA ASP A 423 -0.07 -10.21 20.68
C ASP A 423 -0.61 -9.15 21.62
N THR A 424 -1.70 -8.51 21.22
CA THR A 424 -2.40 -7.52 22.05
C THR A 424 -3.16 -8.17 23.23
N PHE A 425 -3.45 -9.48 23.16
CA PHE A 425 -4.14 -10.23 24.22
C PHE A 425 -3.20 -10.72 25.31
N TRP A 426 -1.92 -10.92 24.97
CA TRP A 426 -0.90 -11.34 25.92
C TRP A 426 -0.61 -10.28 26.98
N HIS A 427 -0.53 -9.02 26.56
CA HIS A 427 -0.06 -7.91 27.38
C HIS A 427 -1.02 -6.69 27.29
N PRO A 428 -2.26 -6.83 27.79
CA PRO A 428 -3.22 -5.72 27.76
C PRO A 428 -2.73 -4.49 28.52
N GLU A 429 -1.83 -4.66 29.50
CA GLU A 429 -1.17 -3.58 30.25
C GLU A 429 -0.28 -2.74 29.34
N ALA A 430 0.43 -3.36 28.39
CA ALA A 430 1.27 -2.67 27.42
C ALA A 430 0.44 -1.86 26.41
N VAL A 431 -0.71 -2.39 26.01
CA VAL A 431 -1.67 -1.65 25.14
C VAL A 431 -2.14 -0.38 25.85
N GLU A 432 -2.55 -0.48 27.13
CA GLU A 432 -3.00 0.69 27.88
C GLU A 432 -1.86 1.68 28.13
N ALA A 433 -0.65 1.20 28.44
CA ALA A 433 0.53 2.05 28.61
C ALA A 433 0.88 2.81 27.32
N ALA A 434 0.83 2.13 26.17
CA ALA A 434 1.07 2.75 24.87
C ALA A 434 0.04 3.83 24.56
N LYS A 435 -1.26 3.56 24.78
CA LYS A 435 -2.34 4.55 24.59
C LYS A 435 -2.19 5.75 25.53
N ALA A 436 -1.80 5.51 26.79
CA ALA A 436 -1.51 6.56 27.78
C ALA A 436 -0.30 7.42 27.38
N ALA A 437 0.69 6.82 26.70
CA ALA A 437 1.83 7.53 26.09
C ALA A 437 1.44 8.39 24.88
N GLY A 438 0.19 8.30 24.40
CA GLY A 438 -0.29 9.03 23.22
C GLY A 438 -0.13 8.27 21.91
N TYR A 439 0.26 6.98 21.96
CA TYR A 439 0.46 6.17 20.78
C TYR A 439 -0.87 5.62 20.22
N LEU A 440 -0.86 5.32 18.92
CA LEU A 440 -1.89 4.52 18.26
C LEU A 440 -1.44 3.05 18.31
N VAL A 441 -2.33 2.17 18.77
CA VAL A 441 -2.07 0.72 18.85
C VAL A 441 -3.03 -0.01 17.94
N SER A 442 -2.48 -0.77 17.03
CA SER A 442 -3.17 -1.50 15.97
C SER A 442 -2.73 -2.96 15.94
N ALA A 443 -3.51 -3.79 15.29
CA ALA A 443 -3.14 -5.13 14.91
C ALA A 443 -3.27 -5.31 13.40
N TYR A 444 -2.42 -6.15 12.83
CA TYR A 444 -2.54 -6.60 11.45
C TYR A 444 -3.73 -7.53 11.31
N ASP A 445 -4.60 -7.27 10.34
CA ASP A 445 -5.69 -8.15 9.94
C ASP A 445 -5.85 -8.17 8.42
N SER A 446 -6.34 -9.29 7.87
CA SER A 446 -6.51 -9.46 6.43
C SER A 446 -7.71 -10.32 6.12
N TYR A 447 -8.46 -9.94 5.09
CA TYR A 447 -9.63 -10.66 4.57
C TYR A 447 -9.48 -10.99 3.07
N GLY A 448 -8.26 -10.90 2.56
CA GLY A 448 -8.00 -11.15 1.14
C GLY A 448 -8.02 -12.63 0.78
N SER A 449 -7.44 -13.50 1.63
CA SER A 449 -7.34 -14.95 1.38
C SER A 449 -8.03 -15.75 2.47
N ALA A 450 -8.77 -16.82 2.08
CA ALA A 450 -9.28 -17.83 2.99
C ALA A 450 -8.63 -19.21 2.71
N HIS A 451 -8.24 -19.87 3.79
CA HIS A 451 -7.62 -21.19 3.76
C HIS A 451 -8.57 -22.24 4.31
N PRO A 452 -8.68 -23.42 3.65
CA PRO A 452 -9.40 -24.55 4.22
C PRO A 452 -8.67 -25.07 5.47
N SER A 453 -9.44 -25.67 6.38
CA SER A 453 -8.94 -26.13 7.68
C SER A 453 -7.82 -27.16 7.60
N ASN A 454 -7.76 -27.95 6.53
CA ASN A 454 -6.74 -28.97 6.29
C ASN A 454 -5.42 -28.42 5.70
N LEU A 455 -5.31 -27.11 5.40
CA LEU A 455 -4.09 -26.53 4.87
C LEU A 455 -3.06 -26.32 6.00
N GLN A 456 -2.00 -27.13 6.01
CA GLN A 456 -0.99 -27.10 7.08
C GLN A 456 -0.18 -25.78 7.11
N ALA A 457 0.27 -25.32 5.94
CA ALA A 457 1.04 -24.09 5.83
C ALA A 457 0.12 -22.86 5.70
N SER A 458 -0.56 -22.50 6.78
CA SER A 458 -1.53 -21.42 6.86
C SER A 458 -1.10 -20.36 7.89
N TRP A 459 -1.62 -19.16 7.76
CA TRP A 459 -1.45 -18.07 8.72
C TRP A 459 -2.78 -17.67 9.35
N ALA A 460 -2.73 -17.03 10.52
CA ALA A 460 -3.88 -16.81 11.39
C ALA A 460 -5.03 -16.09 10.68
N THR A 461 -4.76 -14.98 10.00
CA THR A 461 -5.80 -14.15 9.38
C THR A 461 -6.55 -14.86 8.25
N ALA A 462 -5.91 -15.82 7.56
CA ALA A 462 -6.53 -16.60 6.47
C ALA A 462 -7.35 -17.80 6.96
N LYS A 463 -7.26 -18.19 8.22
CA LYS A 463 -8.06 -19.29 8.81
C LYS A 463 -9.48 -18.82 9.14
N MET A 464 -10.30 -18.61 8.11
CA MET A 464 -11.67 -18.10 8.23
C MET A 464 -12.74 -19.19 8.29
N GLY A 465 -12.35 -20.47 8.21
CA GLY A 465 -13.26 -21.63 8.14
C GLY A 465 -13.52 -22.10 6.72
N ASP A 466 -13.94 -23.38 6.60
CA ASP A 466 -14.11 -24.07 5.30
C ASP A 466 -15.22 -23.45 4.46
N GLU A 467 -16.28 -22.96 5.09
CA GLU A 467 -17.39 -22.29 4.40
C GLU A 467 -16.90 -21.04 3.63
N LEU A 468 -16.08 -20.20 4.27
CA LEU A 468 -15.53 -19.02 3.64
C LEU A 468 -14.43 -19.35 2.63
N ALA A 469 -13.66 -20.43 2.86
CA ALA A 469 -12.74 -20.95 1.85
C ALA A 469 -13.48 -21.44 0.59
N ALA A 470 -14.68 -22.00 0.73
CA ALA A 470 -15.54 -22.34 -0.40
C ALA A 470 -16.11 -21.12 -1.12
N ALA A 471 -16.19 -19.98 -0.43
CA ALA A 471 -16.74 -18.71 -0.94
C ALA A 471 -15.76 -17.89 -1.80
N GLY A 472 -14.62 -18.46 -2.24
CA GLY A 472 -13.65 -17.77 -3.09
C GLY A 472 -14.20 -17.33 -4.44
N TYR A 473 -13.59 -16.30 -5.04
CA TYR A 473 -13.94 -15.84 -6.38
C TYR A 473 -13.89 -16.97 -7.41
N THR A 474 -14.76 -16.88 -8.39
CA THR A 474 -14.76 -17.74 -9.57
C THR A 474 -14.53 -16.84 -10.79
N ASP A 475 -13.53 -17.16 -11.62
CA ASP A 475 -13.27 -16.45 -12.86
C ASP A 475 -14.34 -16.77 -13.94
N GLU A 476 -14.23 -16.11 -15.08
CA GLU A 476 -15.17 -16.26 -16.18
C GLU A 476 -15.21 -17.69 -16.76
N GLN A 477 -14.12 -18.46 -16.59
CA GLN A 477 -13.99 -19.86 -17.01
C GLN A 477 -14.49 -20.86 -15.94
N GLY A 478 -15.02 -20.37 -14.81
CA GLY A 478 -15.54 -21.20 -13.73
C GLY A 478 -14.47 -21.72 -12.76
N LYS A 479 -13.22 -21.23 -12.85
CA LYS A 479 -12.11 -21.65 -12.00
C LYS A 479 -12.01 -20.75 -10.76
N LYS A 480 -11.70 -21.35 -9.60
CA LYS A 480 -11.42 -20.59 -8.37
C LYS A 480 -10.12 -19.78 -8.50
N VAL A 481 -10.19 -18.51 -8.10
CA VAL A 481 -9.01 -17.62 -8.04
C VAL A 481 -8.19 -18.00 -6.81
N GLN A 482 -6.95 -18.42 -7.05
CA GLN A 482 -6.04 -18.84 -5.98
C GLN A 482 -5.64 -17.65 -5.10
N GLY A 483 -5.57 -17.87 -3.80
CA GLY A 483 -5.14 -16.89 -2.80
C GLY A 483 -3.65 -16.57 -2.86
N PHE A 484 -3.18 -15.79 -1.91
CA PHE A 484 -1.79 -15.33 -1.86
C PHE A 484 -0.80 -16.50 -1.86
N ASN A 485 0.26 -16.36 -2.66
CA ASN A 485 1.26 -17.43 -2.90
C ASN A 485 0.68 -18.76 -3.40
N GLY A 486 -0.45 -18.72 -4.10
CA GLY A 486 -1.12 -19.93 -4.62
C GLY A 486 -1.79 -20.79 -3.55
N ARG A 487 -2.01 -20.25 -2.35
CA ARG A 487 -2.60 -20.97 -1.21
C ARG A 487 -4.04 -20.54 -0.97
N GLY A 488 -4.92 -21.50 -0.71
CA GLY A 488 -6.34 -21.21 -0.51
C GLY A 488 -6.97 -20.48 -1.70
N VAL A 489 -7.89 -19.60 -1.42
CA VAL A 489 -8.60 -18.79 -2.42
C VAL A 489 -8.62 -17.32 -2.01
N PHE A 490 -8.63 -16.42 -2.99
CA PHE A 490 -9.06 -15.04 -2.73
C PHE A 490 -10.58 -15.01 -2.54
N VAL A 491 -11.05 -14.24 -1.56
CA VAL A 491 -12.46 -14.20 -1.18
C VAL A 491 -13.14 -12.90 -1.59
N ASN A 492 -14.39 -13.05 -2.05
CA ASN A 492 -15.23 -11.92 -2.39
C ASN A 492 -15.59 -11.12 -1.12
N PRO A 493 -15.25 -9.83 -1.01
CA PRO A 493 -15.49 -9.02 0.19
C PRO A 493 -16.98 -8.94 0.55
N ARG A 494 -17.89 -9.02 -0.42
CA ARG A 494 -19.34 -9.07 -0.16
C ARG A 494 -19.76 -10.36 0.57
N SER A 495 -19.10 -11.47 0.25
CA SER A 495 -19.41 -12.78 0.87
C SER A 495 -18.92 -12.88 2.31
N VAL A 496 -17.89 -12.13 2.67
CA VAL A 496 -17.29 -12.17 4.02
C VAL A 496 -17.59 -10.94 4.86
N GLU A 497 -18.46 -10.03 4.40
CA GLU A 497 -18.72 -8.74 5.06
C GLU A 497 -19.16 -8.90 6.53
N THR A 498 -20.18 -9.72 6.78
CA THR A 498 -20.67 -9.96 8.15
C THR A 498 -19.62 -10.63 9.05
N TYR A 499 -18.87 -11.58 8.50
CA TYR A 499 -17.78 -12.23 9.24
C TYR A 499 -16.68 -11.21 9.58
N ALA A 500 -16.27 -10.41 8.61
CA ALA A 500 -15.25 -9.38 8.80
C ALA A 500 -15.65 -8.37 9.90
N GLN A 501 -16.88 -7.84 9.85
CA GLN A 501 -17.39 -6.92 10.86
C GLN A 501 -17.37 -7.51 12.26
N ARG A 502 -17.80 -8.77 12.41
CA ARG A 502 -17.76 -9.47 13.71
C ARG A 502 -16.33 -9.64 14.21
N ARG A 503 -15.41 -10.08 13.36
CA ARG A 503 -14.01 -10.30 13.75
C ARG A 503 -13.33 -8.99 14.07
N ILE A 504 -13.48 -7.93 13.25
CA ILE A 504 -12.94 -6.60 13.52
C ILE A 504 -13.40 -6.10 14.89
N SER A 505 -14.72 -6.18 15.18
CA SER A 505 -15.26 -5.75 16.48
C SER A 505 -14.68 -6.55 17.64
N ALA A 506 -14.63 -7.87 17.51
CA ALA A 506 -14.14 -8.76 18.56
C ALA A 506 -12.64 -8.55 18.83
N VAL A 507 -11.82 -8.42 17.77
CA VAL A 507 -10.37 -8.15 17.87
C VAL A 507 -10.12 -6.77 18.49
N ALA A 508 -10.81 -5.74 18.00
CA ALA A 508 -10.66 -4.37 18.51
C ALA A 508 -11.00 -4.28 20.00
N GLN A 509 -12.09 -4.91 20.43
CA GLN A 509 -12.52 -4.95 21.81
C GLN A 509 -11.54 -5.76 22.70
N ALA A 510 -11.20 -6.97 22.27
CA ALA A 510 -10.31 -7.87 23.01
C ALA A 510 -8.90 -7.29 23.13
N GLY A 511 -8.38 -6.71 22.04
CA GLY A 511 -7.06 -6.05 22.00
C GLY A 511 -7.04 -4.63 22.53
N ARG A 512 -8.20 -4.05 22.92
CA ARG A 512 -8.32 -2.67 23.45
C ARG A 512 -7.72 -1.62 22.49
N LEU A 513 -7.84 -1.86 21.19
CA LEU A 513 -7.20 -1.08 20.14
C LEU A 513 -7.81 0.34 20.01
N ASN A 514 -7.00 1.32 19.58
CA ASN A 514 -7.45 2.64 19.14
C ASN A 514 -7.10 2.92 17.66
N SER A 515 -6.50 1.94 16.98
CA SER A 515 -6.25 1.95 15.55
C SER A 515 -6.49 0.56 14.97
N TYR A 516 -6.66 0.46 13.65
CA TYR A 516 -6.85 -0.81 12.95
C TYR A 516 -6.17 -0.80 11.59
N PHE A 517 -5.48 -1.89 11.24
CA PHE A 517 -4.83 -2.03 9.94
C PHE A 517 -5.44 -3.21 9.17
N LEU A 518 -6.01 -2.91 8.00
CA LEU A 518 -6.60 -3.89 7.08
C LEU A 518 -5.68 -4.06 5.87
N ASP A 519 -5.03 -5.22 5.81
CA ASP A 519 -4.11 -5.56 4.74
C ASP A 519 -4.84 -5.74 3.40
N VAL A 520 -4.22 -5.36 2.29
CA VAL A 520 -4.62 -5.42 0.88
C VAL A 520 -5.92 -4.69 0.50
N ASP A 521 -6.70 -4.18 1.43
CA ASP A 521 -8.01 -3.60 1.09
C ASP A 521 -7.93 -2.32 0.27
N ALA A 522 -6.90 -1.50 0.50
CA ALA A 522 -6.66 -0.27 -0.28
C ALA A 522 -5.50 -0.41 -1.29
N ALA A 523 -5.03 -1.62 -1.57
CA ALA A 523 -3.88 -1.86 -2.45
C ALA A 523 -4.27 -2.28 -3.88
N GLY A 524 -5.57 -2.58 -4.17
CA GLY A 524 -5.93 -3.23 -5.44
C GLY A 524 -5.17 -4.55 -5.68
N PRO A 525 -5.33 -5.23 -6.78
CA PRO A 525 -6.40 -5.06 -7.75
C PRO A 525 -7.73 -5.63 -7.27
N GLU A 526 -8.82 -5.06 -7.76
CA GLU A 526 -10.18 -5.56 -7.57
C GLU A 526 -10.47 -6.76 -8.47
N PHE A 527 -11.38 -7.64 -8.04
CA PHE A 527 -11.71 -8.87 -8.74
C PHE A 527 -13.16 -8.89 -9.23
N SER A 528 -13.36 -9.59 -10.36
CA SER A 528 -14.70 -10.00 -10.82
C SER A 528 -15.02 -11.37 -10.26
N ASP A 529 -16.26 -11.59 -9.80
CA ASP A 529 -16.76 -12.90 -9.36
C ASP A 529 -17.91 -13.34 -10.26
N TYR A 530 -17.70 -14.42 -11.01
CA TYR A 530 -18.68 -15.00 -11.89
C TYR A 530 -19.46 -16.17 -11.26
N THR A 531 -19.37 -16.35 -9.93
CA THR A 531 -20.11 -17.39 -9.22
C THR A 531 -21.62 -17.16 -9.34
N PRO A 532 -22.41 -18.11 -9.87
CA PRO A 532 -23.86 -17.95 -10.00
C PRO A 532 -24.56 -17.59 -8.69
N GLY A 533 -25.41 -16.57 -8.73
CA GLY A 533 -26.11 -16.03 -7.57
C GLY A 533 -25.27 -15.15 -6.63
N ARG A 534 -23.99 -14.91 -7.00
CA ARG A 534 -23.04 -14.10 -6.23
C ARG A 534 -22.17 -13.23 -7.12
N GLU A 535 -22.63 -13.00 -8.33
CA GLU A 535 -21.92 -12.20 -9.32
C GLU A 535 -21.53 -10.83 -8.76
N THR A 536 -20.29 -10.45 -9.02
CA THR A 536 -19.74 -9.19 -8.50
C THR A 536 -18.80 -8.57 -9.52
N SER A 537 -19.06 -7.34 -9.93
CA SER A 537 -18.13 -6.57 -10.77
C SER A 537 -16.96 -6.03 -9.96
N GLN A 538 -15.87 -5.59 -10.64
CA GLN A 538 -14.73 -4.95 -9.96
C GLN A 538 -15.14 -3.69 -9.19
N ALA A 539 -16.05 -2.88 -9.72
CA ALA A 539 -16.57 -1.71 -9.01
C ALA A 539 -17.33 -2.09 -7.74
N GLN A 540 -18.12 -3.15 -7.78
CA GLN A 540 -18.82 -3.67 -6.58
C GLN A 540 -17.87 -4.31 -5.58
N ASP A 541 -16.77 -4.92 -6.02
CA ASP A 541 -15.68 -5.41 -5.18
C ASP A 541 -15.01 -4.26 -4.44
N ALA A 542 -14.60 -3.23 -5.17
CA ALA A 542 -13.99 -2.03 -4.61
C ALA A 542 -14.90 -1.36 -3.56
N GLU A 543 -16.19 -1.22 -3.86
CA GLU A 543 -17.13 -0.62 -2.93
C GLU A 543 -17.35 -1.49 -1.68
N ALA A 544 -17.31 -2.81 -1.80
CA ALA A 544 -17.37 -3.70 -0.63
C ALA A 544 -16.11 -3.58 0.26
N ARG A 545 -14.92 -3.41 -0.34
CA ARG A 545 -13.70 -3.08 0.43
C ARG A 545 -13.81 -1.72 1.11
N ARG A 546 -14.34 -0.70 0.43
CA ARG A 546 -14.60 0.61 1.03
C ARG A 546 -15.50 0.51 2.27
N ARG A 547 -16.59 -0.26 2.21
CA ARG A 547 -17.47 -0.50 3.36
C ARG A 547 -16.75 -1.20 4.50
N ARG A 548 -15.89 -2.19 4.20
CA ARG A 548 -15.08 -2.87 5.21
C ARG A 548 -14.08 -1.93 5.87
N LEU A 549 -13.39 -1.09 5.10
CA LEU A 549 -12.49 -0.04 5.63
C LEU A 549 -13.23 1.01 6.44
N ALA A 550 -14.46 1.36 6.05
CA ALA A 550 -15.28 2.34 6.75
C ALA A 550 -15.82 1.79 8.08
N TYR A 551 -15.99 0.48 8.23
CA TYR A 551 -16.58 -0.11 9.42
C TYR A 551 -15.83 0.20 10.72
N PRO A 552 -14.51 -0.05 10.84
CA PRO A 552 -13.78 0.32 12.06
C PRO A 552 -13.74 1.83 12.32
N VAL A 553 -13.80 2.67 11.28
CA VAL A 553 -13.87 4.13 11.42
C VAL A 553 -15.22 4.55 11.99
N GLN A 554 -16.31 4.10 11.37
CA GLN A 554 -17.66 4.62 11.63
C GLN A 554 -18.36 3.95 12.81
N ALA A 555 -18.13 2.65 12.99
CA ALA A 555 -18.80 1.86 14.03
C ALA A 555 -17.99 1.73 15.33
N LEU A 556 -16.66 1.85 15.25
CA LEU A 556 -15.77 1.57 16.38
C LEU A 556 -14.85 2.75 16.76
N ASP A 557 -14.92 3.86 16.03
CA ASP A 557 -14.08 5.06 16.23
C ASP A 557 -12.56 4.76 16.24
N LEU A 558 -12.11 3.84 15.37
CA LEU A 558 -10.70 3.44 15.26
C LEU A 558 -10.00 4.18 14.12
N VAL A 559 -8.79 4.70 14.38
CA VAL A 559 -7.93 5.26 13.32
C VAL A 559 -7.52 4.14 12.38
N THR A 560 -8.06 4.15 11.17
CA THR A 560 -7.94 3.02 10.25
C THR A 560 -6.97 3.29 9.12
N GLY A 561 -6.18 2.29 8.80
CA GLY A 561 -5.25 2.27 7.68
C GLY A 561 -5.27 0.96 6.91
N SER A 562 -4.52 0.93 5.79
CA SER A 562 -4.42 -0.24 4.94
C SER A 562 -3.07 -0.26 4.20
N GLU A 563 -2.76 -1.39 3.55
CA GLU A 563 -1.68 -1.47 2.58
C GLU A 563 -1.98 -0.62 1.34
N GLY A 564 -0.94 -0.02 0.74
CA GLY A 564 -0.98 0.73 -0.51
C GLY A 564 -1.58 2.13 -0.38
N GLY A 565 -2.89 2.26 -0.28
CA GLY A 565 -3.57 3.57 -0.18
C GLY A 565 -3.88 4.20 -1.53
N GLN A 566 -4.45 3.43 -2.46
CA GLN A 566 -4.90 3.97 -3.74
C GLN A 566 -5.94 5.08 -3.56
N ALA A 567 -5.93 6.05 -4.46
CA ALA A 567 -6.75 7.26 -4.36
C ALA A 567 -8.24 7.00 -4.13
N PHE A 568 -8.77 5.91 -4.68
CA PHE A 568 -10.18 5.53 -4.50
C PHE A 568 -10.55 5.26 -3.03
N TYR A 569 -9.60 4.83 -2.20
CA TYR A 569 -9.82 4.52 -0.78
C TYR A 569 -9.37 5.65 0.16
N ALA A 570 -8.61 6.62 -0.35
CA ALA A 570 -8.08 7.74 0.43
C ALA A 570 -9.15 8.52 1.24
N PRO A 571 -10.39 8.74 0.76
CA PRO A 571 -11.39 9.44 1.54
C PRO A 571 -11.78 8.76 2.87
N ILE A 572 -11.51 7.44 3.01
CA ILE A 572 -11.97 6.64 4.14
C ILE A 572 -10.87 6.42 5.17
N ILE A 573 -9.68 6.00 4.72
CA ILE A 573 -8.57 5.67 5.61
C ILE A 573 -7.77 6.91 6.02
N ALA A 574 -7.19 6.88 7.21
CA ALA A 574 -6.36 7.98 7.71
C ALA A 574 -4.87 7.79 7.41
N PHE A 575 -4.42 6.54 7.21
CA PHE A 575 -3.04 6.22 6.86
C PHE A 575 -2.94 5.01 5.94
N SER A 576 -1.78 4.86 5.29
CA SER A 576 -1.47 3.67 4.51
C SER A 576 0.01 3.30 4.60
N HIS A 577 0.32 2.03 4.35
CA HIS A 577 1.69 1.54 4.33
C HIS A 577 2.06 1.04 2.95
N GLY A 578 3.26 1.46 2.48
CA GLY A 578 3.87 0.88 1.31
C GLY A 578 3.44 1.44 -0.03
N ILE A 579 3.02 2.71 -0.12
CA ILE A 579 2.61 3.32 -1.38
C ILE A 579 3.70 3.21 -2.47
N ALA A 580 4.98 3.25 -2.09
CA ALA A 580 6.11 3.12 -3.00
C ALA A 580 6.80 1.73 -2.93
N THR A 581 6.17 0.73 -2.29
CA THR A 581 6.74 -0.61 -2.24
C THR A 581 6.79 -1.21 -3.63
N GLN A 582 8.00 -1.35 -4.15
CA GLN A 582 8.23 -1.95 -5.46
C GLN A 582 8.40 -3.46 -5.31
N PRO A 583 7.74 -4.28 -6.13
CA PRO A 583 7.87 -5.73 -6.06
C PRO A 583 9.15 -6.26 -6.74
N PHE A 584 10.20 -5.43 -6.90
CA PHE A 584 11.46 -5.86 -7.48
C PHE A 584 12.04 -7.09 -6.79
N ALA A 585 11.84 -7.24 -5.49
CA ALA A 585 12.23 -8.43 -4.73
C ALA A 585 11.57 -9.71 -5.23
N TRP A 586 10.38 -9.63 -5.77
CA TRP A 586 9.67 -10.78 -6.34
C TRP A 586 10.18 -11.15 -7.73
N MET A 587 10.82 -10.20 -8.42
CA MET A 587 11.33 -10.36 -9.77
C MET A 587 12.81 -10.77 -9.78
N ASP A 588 13.62 -10.23 -8.86
CA ASP A 588 15.06 -10.51 -8.80
C ASP A 588 15.34 -11.79 -8.01
N ALA A 589 15.74 -12.85 -8.75
CA ALA A 589 16.03 -14.15 -8.15
C ALA A 589 17.21 -14.12 -7.18
N ASP A 590 18.21 -13.24 -7.41
CA ASP A 590 19.36 -13.10 -6.55
C ASP A 590 19.00 -12.47 -5.20
N MET A 591 18.20 -11.41 -5.22
CA MET A 591 17.70 -10.77 -4.00
C MET A 591 16.72 -11.67 -3.22
N ARG A 592 15.94 -12.47 -3.89
CA ARG A 592 14.87 -13.28 -3.27
C ARG A 592 15.30 -14.68 -2.86
N LYS A 593 16.09 -15.37 -3.67
CA LYS A 593 16.37 -16.82 -3.52
C LYS A 593 17.81 -17.15 -3.19
N ASN A 594 18.76 -16.33 -3.61
CA ASN A 594 20.18 -16.61 -3.41
C ASN A 594 20.63 -16.19 -2.01
N LYS A 595 20.53 -17.12 -1.06
CA LYS A 595 20.92 -16.88 0.36
C LYS A 595 22.40 -16.50 0.55
N ARG A 596 23.26 -16.69 -0.47
CA ARG A 596 24.69 -16.32 -0.45
C ARG A 596 24.93 -14.91 -0.97
N SER A 597 23.97 -14.31 -1.64
CA SER A 597 24.09 -12.94 -2.16
C SER A 597 24.15 -11.92 -1.01
N PRO A 598 25.01 -10.90 -1.09
CA PRO A 598 24.97 -9.77 -0.16
C PRO A 598 23.66 -9.01 -0.24
N TYR A 599 22.96 -9.09 -1.37
CA TYR A 599 21.66 -8.45 -1.62
C TYR A 599 20.46 -9.30 -1.21
N TYR A 600 20.68 -10.48 -0.63
CA TYR A 600 19.57 -11.35 -0.22
C TYR A 600 18.74 -10.70 0.89
N LEU A 601 17.49 -10.39 0.59
CA LEU A 601 16.57 -9.63 1.45
C LEU A 601 16.20 -10.36 2.74
N GLY A 602 16.39 -11.66 2.83
CA GLY A 602 15.86 -12.50 3.89
C GLY A 602 14.61 -13.27 3.44
N GLY A 603 14.09 -14.09 4.33
CA GLY A 603 12.86 -14.85 4.11
C GLY A 603 11.80 -14.51 5.15
N TYR A 604 10.54 -14.82 4.83
CA TYR A 604 9.42 -14.75 5.79
C TYR A 604 9.46 -15.86 6.84
N TRP A 605 10.38 -16.79 6.70
CA TRP A 605 10.46 -17.98 7.54
C TRP A 605 11.78 -18.04 8.31
N PRO A 606 11.82 -18.36 9.61
CA PRO A 606 10.68 -18.71 10.43
C PRO A 606 9.77 -17.50 10.75
N PRO A 607 8.47 -17.72 10.92
CA PRO A 607 7.49 -16.63 11.08
C PRO A 607 7.70 -15.81 12.37
N GLU A 608 8.31 -16.41 13.38
CA GLU A 608 8.58 -15.72 14.65
C GLU A 608 9.67 -14.65 14.52
N THR A 609 10.64 -14.84 13.61
CA THR A 609 11.74 -13.91 13.36
C THR A 609 12.07 -13.85 11.87
N PRO A 610 11.16 -13.29 11.04
CA PRO A 610 11.36 -13.29 9.60
C PRO A 610 12.44 -12.30 9.20
N ASN A 611 13.60 -12.80 8.80
CA ASN A 611 14.76 -11.98 8.41
C ASN A 611 14.49 -10.98 7.28
N LEU A 612 13.40 -11.15 6.54
CA LEU A 612 12.96 -10.17 5.55
C LEU A 612 12.82 -8.77 6.17
N TYR A 613 12.30 -8.70 7.39
CA TYR A 613 12.05 -7.43 8.09
C TYR A 613 13.29 -6.91 8.85
N PHE A 614 14.13 -7.79 9.40
CA PHE A 614 15.17 -7.40 10.36
C PHE A 614 16.59 -7.35 9.79
N LYS A 615 16.85 -8.04 8.67
CA LYS A 615 18.17 -8.05 8.04
C LYS A 615 18.35 -6.78 7.21
N ALA A 616 19.26 -5.89 7.61
CA ALA A 616 19.71 -4.81 6.77
C ALA A 616 20.64 -5.36 5.65
N VAL A 617 20.45 -4.88 4.42
CA VAL A 617 21.23 -5.29 3.25
C VAL A 617 21.50 -4.08 2.34
N PRO A 618 22.58 -4.09 1.56
CA PRO A 618 22.72 -3.08 0.50
C PRO A 618 21.68 -3.32 -0.60
N LEU A 619 21.25 -2.25 -1.27
CA LEU A 619 20.42 -2.36 -2.47
C LEU A 619 21.29 -2.49 -3.70
N LYS A 620 20.89 -3.32 -4.67
CA LYS A 620 21.61 -3.42 -5.94
C LYS A 620 21.61 -2.06 -6.66
N PRO A 621 22.77 -1.56 -7.14
CA PRO A 621 22.84 -0.24 -7.79
C PRO A 621 21.91 -0.11 -9.01
N GLU A 622 21.77 -1.18 -9.80
CA GLU A 622 20.88 -1.22 -10.96
C GLU A 622 19.40 -1.16 -10.57
N VAL A 623 19.04 -1.59 -9.35
CA VAL A 623 17.67 -1.50 -8.81
C VAL A 623 17.48 -0.14 -8.13
N ALA A 624 18.48 0.36 -7.41
CA ALA A 624 18.42 1.64 -6.72
C ALA A 624 18.02 2.80 -7.65
N ARG A 625 18.51 2.78 -8.90
CA ARG A 625 18.14 3.76 -9.94
C ARG A 625 16.62 3.95 -10.10
N PHE A 626 15.87 2.86 -10.06
CA PHE A 626 14.41 2.87 -10.32
C PHE A 626 13.56 2.96 -9.06
N VAL A 627 14.15 2.74 -7.89
CA VAL A 627 13.40 2.59 -6.63
C VAL A 627 13.70 3.70 -5.64
N THR A 628 14.98 4.06 -5.45
CA THR A 628 15.39 5.03 -4.42
C THR A 628 16.02 6.29 -4.98
N SER A 629 16.52 6.29 -6.25
CA SER A 629 17.18 7.48 -6.81
C SER A 629 16.23 8.68 -6.85
N ALA A 630 16.60 9.75 -6.16
CA ALA A 630 15.86 11.01 -6.14
C ALA A 630 15.72 11.62 -7.55
N GLU A 631 16.69 11.38 -8.44
CA GLU A 631 16.71 11.88 -9.83
C GLU A 631 15.42 11.57 -10.59
N PHE A 632 14.83 10.39 -10.36
CA PHE A 632 13.68 9.89 -11.11
C PHE A 632 12.38 9.86 -10.30
N ARG A 633 12.39 10.29 -9.04
CA ARG A 633 11.18 10.33 -8.23
C ARG A 633 10.44 11.64 -8.41
N LEU A 634 9.12 11.55 -8.42
CA LEU A 634 8.19 12.69 -8.37
C LEU A 634 7.17 12.44 -7.26
N PRO A 635 6.85 13.46 -6.43
CA PRO A 635 5.84 13.34 -5.38
C PRO A 635 4.43 13.52 -5.94
N LEU A 636 4.06 12.79 -7.01
CA LEU A 636 2.74 12.92 -7.63
C LEU A 636 1.62 12.58 -6.64
N TYR A 637 1.86 11.56 -5.80
CA TYR A 637 0.92 11.15 -4.77
C TYR A 637 0.76 12.21 -3.69
N GLN A 638 1.86 12.79 -3.23
CA GLN A 638 1.84 13.85 -2.21
C GLN A 638 1.20 15.14 -2.74
N ILE A 639 1.46 15.53 -3.99
CA ILE A 639 0.78 16.67 -4.62
C ILE A 639 -0.74 16.45 -4.66
N ALA A 640 -1.18 15.23 -4.93
CA ALA A 640 -2.61 14.94 -5.01
C ALA A 640 -3.24 14.72 -3.63
N LEU A 641 -2.58 14.03 -2.68
CA LEU A 641 -3.22 13.41 -1.53
C LEU A 641 -2.48 13.59 -0.19
N HIS A 642 -1.41 14.39 -0.10
CA HIS A 642 -0.64 14.56 1.15
C HIS A 642 -1.51 14.94 2.34
N ASP A 643 -2.42 15.87 2.17
CA ASP A 643 -3.36 16.34 3.20
C ASP A 643 -4.66 15.49 3.26
N SER A 644 -4.71 14.35 2.59
CA SER A 644 -5.84 13.41 2.65
C SER A 644 -5.53 12.17 3.48
N LEU A 645 -4.34 11.60 3.37
CA LEU A 645 -3.92 10.50 4.23
C LEU A 645 -2.40 10.49 4.45
N VAL A 646 -1.96 9.96 5.58
CA VAL A 646 -0.56 9.74 5.91
C VAL A 646 -0.11 8.43 5.27
N SER A 647 0.89 8.47 4.37
CA SER A 647 1.42 7.28 3.71
C SER A 647 2.87 7.02 4.09
N THR A 648 3.29 5.76 4.19
CA THR A 648 4.71 5.40 4.28
C THR A 648 5.24 4.97 2.92
N HIS A 649 6.53 5.17 2.64
CA HIS A 649 7.14 4.76 1.39
C HIS A 649 7.04 3.25 1.19
N HIS A 650 7.45 2.49 2.20
CA HIS A 650 7.51 1.03 2.16
C HIS A 650 6.78 0.42 3.33
N TRP A 651 6.43 -0.86 3.21
CA TRP A 651 5.90 -1.67 4.28
C TRP A 651 6.88 -2.79 4.66
N GLU A 652 7.12 -3.75 3.76
CA GLU A 652 8.06 -4.87 4.01
C GLU A 652 9.51 -4.40 4.17
N TYR A 653 9.86 -3.30 3.50
CA TYR A 653 11.20 -2.72 3.54
C TYR A 653 11.18 -1.49 4.41
N GLY A 654 11.29 -1.69 5.74
CA GLY A 654 11.37 -0.58 6.69
C GLY A 654 12.49 0.41 6.34
N SER A 655 12.44 1.61 6.89
CA SER A 655 13.35 2.73 6.57
C SER A 655 14.83 2.41 6.77
N LEU A 656 15.17 1.41 7.58
CA LEU A 656 16.54 0.95 7.83
C LEU A 656 16.92 -0.30 7.03
N LYS A 657 16.05 -0.81 6.14
CA LYS A 657 16.27 -2.06 5.40
C LYS A 657 17.46 -2.00 4.47
N PHE A 658 17.57 -0.94 3.69
CA PHE A 658 18.63 -0.79 2.70
C PHE A 658 19.75 0.09 3.24
N SER A 659 20.82 -0.58 3.74
CA SER A 659 21.93 0.10 4.40
C SER A 659 22.68 1.08 3.48
N SER A 660 22.72 0.83 2.15
CA SER A 660 23.32 1.75 1.17
C SER A 660 22.45 2.98 0.86
N GLU A 661 21.14 2.92 1.18
CA GLU A 661 20.16 3.95 0.81
C GLU A 661 19.60 4.69 2.05
N ARG A 662 20.14 4.44 3.23
CA ARG A 662 19.63 5.00 4.50
C ARG A 662 19.54 6.53 4.48
N ASP A 663 20.60 7.20 4.03
CA ASP A 663 20.68 8.66 3.99
C ASP A 663 19.68 9.23 2.97
N VAL A 664 19.61 8.63 1.79
CA VAL A 664 18.67 9.05 0.72
C VAL A 664 17.23 8.82 1.16
N THR A 665 16.94 7.68 1.82
CA THR A 665 15.60 7.37 2.35
C THR A 665 15.16 8.40 3.38
N ALA A 666 16.03 8.74 4.34
CA ALA A 666 15.72 9.74 5.36
C ALA A 666 15.50 11.15 4.74
N LEU A 667 16.30 11.52 3.74
CA LEU A 667 16.14 12.79 3.04
C LEU A 667 14.86 12.83 2.19
N LEU A 668 14.47 11.73 1.55
CA LEU A 668 13.20 11.63 0.82
C LEU A 668 12.00 11.75 1.77
N GLN A 669 12.08 11.13 2.95
CA GLN A 669 11.05 11.26 3.99
C GLN A 669 10.90 12.71 4.47
N LEU A 670 12.00 13.43 4.67
CA LEU A 670 11.97 14.86 4.98
C LEU A 670 11.39 15.70 3.84
N LEU A 671 11.83 15.46 2.61
CA LEU A 671 11.39 16.23 1.45
C LEU A 671 9.89 16.07 1.18
N TYR A 672 9.37 14.86 1.35
CA TYR A 672 7.97 14.53 1.06
C TYR A 672 7.07 14.55 2.29
N MET A 673 7.64 14.76 3.49
CA MET A 673 6.94 14.67 4.79
C MET A 673 6.18 13.34 4.93
N VAL A 674 6.86 12.24 4.59
CA VAL A 674 6.36 10.88 4.68
C VAL A 674 6.98 10.20 5.90
N PRO A 675 6.19 9.72 6.88
CA PRO A 675 6.73 9.16 8.11
C PRO A 675 7.53 7.89 7.86
N PRO A 676 8.59 7.66 8.64
CA PRO A 676 9.35 6.41 8.58
C PRO A 676 8.52 5.23 9.08
N LEU A 677 8.81 4.05 8.52
CA LEU A 677 8.27 2.78 9.00
C LEU A 677 9.43 1.87 9.44
N TYR A 678 9.27 1.25 10.61
CA TYR A 678 10.27 0.37 11.21
C TYR A 678 9.67 -0.98 11.59
N HIS A 679 10.53 -1.99 11.65
CA HIS A 679 10.22 -3.30 12.21
C HIS A 679 11.16 -3.55 13.39
N LEU A 680 10.61 -3.74 14.59
CA LEU A 680 11.37 -3.95 15.79
C LEU A 680 10.99 -5.28 16.47
N ASN A 681 12.00 -5.92 17.03
CA ASN A 681 11.88 -7.03 17.93
C ASN A 681 12.97 -6.92 19.03
N ASP A 682 12.98 -7.81 20.01
CA ASP A 682 13.92 -7.78 21.12
C ASP A 682 15.40 -7.84 20.67
N GLN A 683 15.69 -8.39 19.50
CA GLN A 683 17.07 -8.52 18.99
C GLN A 683 17.59 -7.24 18.35
N VAL A 684 16.72 -6.48 17.67
CA VAL A 684 17.14 -5.30 16.90
C VAL A 684 16.82 -3.97 17.58
N ILE A 685 15.93 -3.96 18.58
CA ILE A 685 15.49 -2.73 19.25
C ILE A 685 16.68 -1.95 19.84
N SER A 686 17.61 -2.62 20.49
CA SER A 686 18.79 -1.98 21.09
C SER A 686 19.75 -1.36 20.07
N ARG A 687 19.78 -1.93 18.84
CA ARG A 687 20.58 -1.42 17.72
C ARG A 687 19.91 -0.25 17.03
N ASP A 688 18.60 -0.37 16.77
CA ASP A 688 17.88 0.52 15.87
C ASP A 688 17.22 1.71 16.58
N LEU A 689 16.86 1.56 17.84
CA LEU A 689 16.18 2.60 18.61
C LEU A 689 16.98 3.91 18.75
N PRO A 690 18.30 3.90 18.95
CA PRO A 690 19.09 5.13 18.92
C PRO A 690 18.99 5.88 17.59
N LEU A 691 19.07 5.18 16.45
CA LEU A 691 18.90 5.77 15.12
C LEU A 691 17.50 6.36 14.93
N ILE A 692 16.48 5.62 15.36
CA ILE A 692 15.07 6.06 15.31
C ILE A 692 14.88 7.33 16.13
N SER A 693 15.40 7.34 17.36
CA SER A 693 15.32 8.50 18.25
C SER A 693 16.02 9.74 17.69
N ALA A 694 17.21 9.55 17.12
CA ALA A 694 17.96 10.67 16.54
C ALA A 694 17.21 11.27 15.33
N TYR A 695 16.65 10.45 14.47
CA TYR A 695 15.86 10.90 13.32
C TYR A 695 14.52 11.52 13.75
N ASP A 696 13.84 10.95 14.74
CA ASP A 696 12.58 11.48 15.28
C ASP A 696 12.69 12.91 15.76
N LYS A 697 13.82 13.27 16.41
CA LYS A 697 14.06 14.63 16.91
C LYS A 697 14.01 15.71 15.82
N VAL A 698 14.39 15.37 14.60
CA VAL A 698 14.37 16.33 13.46
C VAL A 698 13.12 16.19 12.61
N PHE A 699 12.60 14.96 12.45
CA PHE A 699 11.44 14.67 11.60
C PHE A 699 10.12 15.02 12.28
N ARG A 700 9.92 14.59 13.52
CA ARG A 700 8.65 14.71 14.25
C ARG A 700 8.10 16.14 14.30
N PRO A 701 8.85 17.18 14.71
CA PRO A 701 8.30 18.54 14.79
C PRO A 701 7.81 19.07 13.44
N LEU A 702 8.51 18.73 12.37
CA LEU A 702 8.12 19.11 11.01
C LEU A 702 6.86 18.35 10.56
N HIS A 703 6.81 17.05 10.81
CA HIS A 703 5.66 16.24 10.41
C HIS A 703 4.40 16.57 11.23
N GLU A 704 4.51 16.86 12.53
CA GLU A 704 3.40 17.36 13.35
C GLU A 704 2.77 18.63 12.75
N ARG A 705 3.59 19.52 12.20
CA ARG A 705 3.15 20.73 11.54
C ARG A 705 2.54 20.50 10.17
N LEU A 706 3.15 19.62 9.37
CA LEU A 706 2.92 19.53 7.92
C LEU A 706 2.02 18.37 7.49
N PHE A 707 1.80 17.32 8.31
CA PHE A 707 1.10 16.11 7.89
C PHE A 707 -0.33 16.35 7.36
N SER A 708 -0.99 17.41 7.81
CA SER A 708 -2.34 17.80 7.38
C SER A 708 -2.36 19.02 6.45
N GLN A 709 -1.20 19.46 5.98
CA GLN A 709 -1.05 20.53 4.98
C GLN A 709 -0.98 19.92 3.58
N ALA A 710 -1.48 20.63 2.57
CA ALA A 710 -1.23 20.24 1.19
C ALA A 710 0.26 20.42 0.84
N MET A 711 0.81 19.56 0.02
CA MET A 711 2.05 19.85 -0.71
C MET A 711 1.65 20.62 -1.97
N ASP A 712 1.89 21.94 -1.96
CA ASP A 712 1.45 22.83 -3.04
C ASP A 712 2.37 22.79 -4.25
N ASP A 713 3.68 22.61 -4.03
CA ASP A 713 4.64 22.57 -5.11
C ASP A 713 5.86 21.68 -4.81
N PHE A 714 6.49 21.25 -5.88
CA PHE A 714 7.76 20.56 -5.85
C PHE A 714 8.60 20.99 -7.06
N GLN A 715 9.86 21.31 -6.85
CA GLN A 715 10.78 21.82 -7.86
C GLN A 715 12.08 21.03 -7.89
N VAL A 716 12.56 20.76 -9.08
CA VAL A 716 13.91 20.28 -9.35
C VAL A 716 14.76 21.51 -9.66
N LEU A 717 15.76 21.79 -8.82
CA LEU A 717 16.52 23.03 -8.85
C LEU A 717 17.90 22.89 -9.53
N SER A 718 18.32 21.68 -9.90
CA SER A 718 19.61 21.42 -10.56
C SER A 718 19.45 20.54 -11.79
N GLY A 719 20.41 20.68 -12.72
CA GLY A 719 20.38 19.92 -14.00
C GLY A 719 20.55 18.41 -13.81
N ASP A 720 21.25 17.96 -12.76
CA ASP A 720 21.40 16.57 -12.37
C ASP A 720 20.20 16.02 -11.57
N ARG A 721 19.19 16.88 -11.31
CA ARG A 721 17.97 16.59 -10.57
C ARG A 721 18.17 16.19 -9.10
N LEU A 722 19.35 16.42 -8.52
CA LEU A 722 19.68 16.05 -7.14
C LEU A 722 19.46 17.17 -6.12
N LEU A 723 19.22 18.42 -6.56
CA LEU A 723 18.76 19.49 -5.69
C LEU A 723 17.26 19.70 -5.91
N GLN A 724 16.47 19.45 -4.86
CA GLN A 724 15.01 19.43 -4.95
C GLN A 724 14.37 20.23 -3.81
N ARG A 725 13.19 20.76 -4.03
CA ARG A 725 12.44 21.55 -3.04
C ARG A 725 10.96 21.21 -3.05
N SER A 726 10.40 20.98 -1.87
CA SER A 726 8.96 20.92 -1.62
C SER A 726 8.47 22.21 -0.98
N THR A 727 7.25 22.61 -1.33
CA THR A 727 6.54 23.75 -0.73
C THR A 727 5.21 23.27 -0.18
N PHE A 728 4.91 23.63 1.07
CA PHE A 728 3.67 23.27 1.74
C PHE A 728 2.73 24.46 1.90
N ALA A 729 1.45 24.21 2.09
CA ALA A 729 0.40 25.23 2.12
C ALA A 729 0.56 26.30 3.23
N ASP A 730 1.32 26.01 4.28
CA ASP A 730 1.65 26.97 5.33
C ASP A 730 2.87 27.86 4.98
N GLY A 731 3.41 27.71 3.78
CA GLY A 731 4.60 28.43 3.29
C GLY A 731 5.94 27.79 3.69
N THR A 732 5.93 26.62 4.34
CA THR A 732 7.16 25.90 4.67
C THR A 732 7.85 25.40 3.40
N LEU A 733 9.17 25.63 3.31
CA LEU A 733 10.04 25.16 2.22
C LEU A 733 11.03 24.14 2.76
N ILE A 734 11.12 23.00 2.11
CA ILE A 734 12.14 21.99 2.40
C ILE A 734 12.97 21.78 1.14
N THR A 735 14.24 22.21 1.18
CA THR A 735 15.19 22.06 0.06
C THR A 735 16.21 20.99 0.43
N VAL A 736 16.36 19.97 -0.40
CA VAL A 736 17.26 18.83 -0.16
C VAL A 736 18.31 18.73 -1.24
N ASN A 737 19.57 18.58 -0.81
CA ASN A 737 20.69 18.19 -1.64
C ASN A 737 20.96 16.70 -1.47
N PHE A 738 20.59 15.90 -2.47
CA PHE A 738 20.86 14.45 -2.51
C PHE A 738 22.26 14.11 -3.03
N SER A 739 23.00 15.12 -3.54
CA SER A 739 24.34 14.91 -4.08
C SER A 739 25.36 14.66 -2.97
N VAL A 740 26.41 13.91 -3.30
CA VAL A 740 27.61 13.74 -2.46
C VAL A 740 28.54 14.95 -2.54
N ARG A 741 28.15 16.03 -3.22
CA ARG A 741 28.87 17.29 -3.36
C ARG A 741 28.01 18.44 -2.86
N PRO A 742 28.61 19.56 -2.40
CA PRO A 742 27.86 20.77 -2.12
C PRO A 742 27.08 21.23 -3.36
N SER A 743 25.88 21.76 -3.15
CA SER A 743 25.03 22.32 -4.21
C SER A 743 24.55 23.71 -3.81
N ARG A 744 24.32 24.60 -4.79
CA ARG A 744 23.90 25.99 -4.53
C ARG A 744 22.45 26.17 -4.97
N THR A 745 21.62 26.68 -4.06
CA THR A 745 20.21 27.02 -4.36
C THR A 745 20.14 28.23 -5.31
N PRO A 746 19.00 28.45 -5.99
CA PRO A 746 18.78 29.64 -6.83
C PRO A 746 18.99 30.96 -6.08
N GLU A 747 18.73 30.99 -4.77
CA GLU A 747 18.92 32.14 -3.89
C GLU A 747 20.42 32.34 -3.49
N GLY A 748 21.32 31.48 -3.98
CA GLY A 748 22.75 31.57 -3.75
C GLY A 748 23.26 30.89 -2.48
N ARG A 749 22.38 30.21 -1.71
CA ARG A 749 22.77 29.45 -0.52
C ARG A 749 23.47 28.16 -0.88
N GLU A 750 24.61 27.89 -0.27
CA GLU A 750 25.29 26.60 -0.40
C GLU A 750 24.75 25.61 0.62
N LEU A 751 24.37 24.40 0.13
CA LEU A 751 23.91 23.26 0.92
C LEU A 751 24.98 22.17 0.91
N PRO A 752 25.40 21.67 2.09
CA PRO A 752 26.33 20.54 2.20
C PRO A 752 25.82 19.28 1.46
N PRO A 753 26.70 18.31 1.20
CA PRO A 753 26.29 17.02 0.69
C PRO A 753 25.25 16.35 1.62
N LEU A 754 24.28 15.64 1.04
CA LEU A 754 23.27 14.87 1.78
C LEU A 754 22.67 15.66 2.94
N SER A 755 22.10 16.82 2.64
CA SER A 755 21.52 17.73 3.64
C SER A 755 20.15 18.26 3.22
N ALA A 756 19.37 18.65 4.21
CA ALA A 756 18.10 19.36 4.04
C ALA A 756 18.16 20.74 4.66
N HIS A 757 17.60 21.73 4.00
CA HIS A 757 17.41 23.08 4.49
C HIS A 757 15.91 23.35 4.60
N VAL A 758 15.46 23.60 5.81
CA VAL A 758 14.06 23.84 6.14
C VAL A 758 13.85 25.30 6.49
N VAL A 759 12.90 25.93 5.85
CA VAL A 759 12.50 27.33 6.11
C VAL A 759 11.03 27.33 6.48
N VAL A 760 10.74 27.67 7.72
CA VAL A 760 9.39 27.85 8.24
C VAL A 760 9.11 29.34 8.36
N SER A 761 7.95 29.79 7.90
CA SER A 761 7.58 31.21 7.96
C SER A 761 7.59 31.72 9.41
N GLY A 762 8.35 32.78 9.67
CA GLY A 762 8.48 33.37 11.01
C GLY A 762 9.46 32.67 11.94
N GLU A 763 10.17 31.65 11.50
CA GLU A 763 11.18 30.94 12.28
C GLU A 763 12.57 31.03 11.65
N SER A 764 13.61 30.73 12.44
CA SER A 764 14.98 30.62 11.90
C SER A 764 15.10 29.37 11.03
N ALA A 765 15.74 29.52 9.87
CA ALA A 765 15.97 28.40 8.97
C ALA A 765 16.88 27.33 9.62
N GLN A 766 16.53 26.06 9.45
CA GLN A 766 17.26 24.93 9.98
C GLN A 766 18.03 24.21 8.85
N LEU A 767 19.31 23.88 9.11
CA LEU A 767 20.10 22.98 8.28
C LEU A 767 20.20 21.61 8.97
N ILE A 768 19.88 20.55 8.24
CA ILE A 768 19.91 19.17 8.70
C ILE A 768 20.92 18.42 7.84
N GLU A 769 22.08 18.08 8.39
CA GLU A 769 23.06 17.19 7.77
C GLU A 769 22.75 15.75 8.19
N ILE A 770 22.14 14.96 7.28
CA ILE A 770 21.51 13.71 7.66
C ILE A 770 22.48 12.68 8.23
N ARG A 771 23.72 12.66 7.76
CA ARG A 771 24.76 11.77 8.30
C ARG A 771 25.09 12.10 9.74
N GLN A 772 25.21 13.38 10.07
CA GLN A 772 25.45 13.78 11.47
C GLN A 772 24.31 13.37 12.39
N VAL A 773 23.06 13.45 11.90
CA VAL A 773 21.89 13.00 12.65
C VAL A 773 21.93 11.48 12.90
N LEU A 774 22.23 10.70 11.86
CA LEU A 774 22.18 9.23 11.94
C LEU A 774 23.43 8.60 12.55
N ASP A 775 24.59 9.30 12.53
CA ASP A 775 25.85 8.80 13.10
C ASP A 775 26.09 9.29 14.56
N ALA A 776 25.31 10.26 15.03
CA ALA A 776 25.35 10.75 16.42
C ALA A 776 24.59 9.82 17.42
N SER A 777 24.09 8.70 16.96
CA SER A 777 23.22 7.76 17.71
C SER A 777 23.97 6.55 18.27
#